data_cd5b623d221a85cfb4a2772ab07f06c6
#
_entry.id   cd5b623d221a85cfb4a2772ab07f06c6
#
_cell.length_a   1.000
_cell.length_b   1.000
_cell.length_c   1.000
_cell.angle_alpha   90.00
_cell.angle_beta   90.00
_cell.angle_gamma   90.00
#
_symmetry.space_group_name_H-M   'P 1'
#
loop_
_entity.id
_entity.type
_entity.pdbx_description
1 polymer ?
#
loop_
_entity_poly.entity_id
_entity_poly.type
_entity_poly.pdbx_seq_one_letter_code
_entity_poly.pdbx_strand_id
1 'polypeptide(L)'
;MIGISLRSLLSHKLRLALTTIAVILGVSFVAGTFILTDTINATFTSIFATANAGVAVKVHGHPIAGETGGVGGGQNHPIPTSLLTTVRAVPGVKDAVGNIFREGATLIGHDGKPIGGNGPPTFGANWITNSGISPYRLRSGSAPQQPNDVVVDAGTAAKNGLAVGQTLPIVFLGGVEEHFTITGIAGYGTSDNLAGATIALFTESTAERVLEGQNKYDSILVSAQSGVTDVVLRESIAAALPSYAEAETGQQAAAAAEQSTESTISTFIGTPLLVFAFISLFVGSFLIINTFNILVAQRTRELALLRALGATRAQVMTSVLVEAAVTGLVASILGFVVGILIARALLSVFGSASTGGVTLLPRTFIIAVLVGTIVTVIAASLPARRATRIAPVAALAEALPETQPLPRRRIVIGLVIFALGCAALVVGLFTSAGSKLQLIGAGFLGVFLGVALLAPLLVVPVAIVLGWPVAHVRGAAGILAGQNARRNPRRTALTAAALMIGLALVTCVAVLTDSVRVSTNDAIEGAFRADFIVFTQGPDFNTQAAQALQQDPSLADVTEVRGTSVLIRGSSQGIAAIDPANLGSVLSLTMVSGTASAIASANTAIVDSTEANASGVHLGQLVTFNFPQGASAPVRIGGIYTANALVSGYVVSLATMEPNVPAARDTIVLANAANGVSPSQAEVALHHDVKAFPLLMAMSRSEYRTFVGASLDSFLNLIYTLLAFAIIIAVLGIANTLILSVLERTREIGLLRALGMTRSQTRSMVRWESVIISLLGAVLGLAVGLGLGVAVSGSLHDLGITEIAIPGSNLIFYAIIAGVFGVVAAIFPTIRASRVDILRAITTE
;
A
#
# COMPACT_ATOMS: atom_id res chain seq x y z
N MET A 1 -11.06 43.26 -18.05
CA MET A 1 -9.88 42.46 -17.58
C MET A 1 -10.01 40.98 -17.88
N ILE A 2 -11.09 40.27 -17.47
CA ILE A 2 -11.26 38.83 -17.68
C ILE A 2 -11.20 38.44 -19.17
N GLY A 3 -11.89 39.19 -20.08
CA GLY A 3 -11.84 38.93 -21.52
C GLY A 3 -10.46 39.09 -22.15
N ILE A 4 -9.64 40.01 -21.63
CA ILE A 4 -8.24 40.22 -22.08
C ILE A 4 -7.37 39.05 -21.60
N SER A 5 -7.56 38.58 -20.35
CA SER A 5 -6.85 37.40 -19.80
C SER A 5 -7.12 36.13 -20.58
N LEU A 6 -8.38 35.85 -20.95
CA LEU A 6 -8.78 34.66 -21.74
C LEU A 6 -8.22 34.70 -23.17
N ARG A 7 -8.23 35.83 -23.85
CA ARG A 7 -7.62 35.98 -25.18
C ARG A 7 -6.10 35.81 -25.14
N SER A 8 -5.45 36.32 -24.10
CA SER A 8 -4.00 36.20 -23.87
C SER A 8 -3.60 34.72 -23.61
N LEU A 9 -4.44 33.96 -22.91
CA LEU A 9 -4.25 32.51 -22.71
C LEU A 9 -4.16 31.76 -24.04
N LEU A 10 -5.12 32.02 -24.95
CA LEU A 10 -5.20 31.34 -26.25
C LEU A 10 -4.08 31.73 -27.23
N SER A 11 -3.46 32.89 -27.06
CA SER A 11 -2.33 33.33 -27.90
C SER A 11 -1.02 32.58 -27.61
N HIS A 12 -0.88 31.99 -26.39
CA HIS A 12 0.35 31.32 -25.94
C HIS A 12 0.18 29.82 -25.73
N LYS A 13 -0.36 29.10 -26.74
CA LYS A 13 -0.77 27.66 -26.70
C LYS A 13 0.26 26.72 -26.08
N LEU A 14 1.55 26.85 -26.41
CA LEU A 14 2.60 25.96 -25.89
C LEU A 14 2.80 26.10 -24.36
N ARG A 15 2.75 27.34 -23.86
CA ARG A 15 2.94 27.62 -22.43
C ARG A 15 1.74 27.10 -21.63
N LEU A 16 0.54 27.34 -22.15
CA LEU A 16 -0.69 26.81 -21.58
C LEU A 16 -0.62 25.28 -21.51
N ALA A 17 -0.22 24.60 -22.59
CA ALA A 17 -0.09 23.16 -22.62
C ALA A 17 0.90 22.63 -21.56
N LEU A 18 2.06 23.26 -21.40
CA LEU A 18 3.06 22.84 -20.42
C LEU A 18 2.60 23.00 -18.97
N THR A 19 1.90 24.11 -18.67
CA THR A 19 1.30 24.33 -17.33
C THR A 19 0.17 23.34 -17.07
N THR A 20 -0.69 23.15 -18.08
CA THR A 20 -1.83 22.21 -18.00
C THR A 20 -1.35 20.77 -17.76
N ILE A 21 -0.31 20.30 -18.46
CA ILE A 21 0.28 18.96 -18.26
C ILE A 21 0.74 18.76 -16.82
N ALA A 22 1.40 19.76 -16.22
CA ALA A 22 1.85 19.67 -14.83
C ALA A 22 0.70 19.49 -13.85
N VAL A 23 -0.39 20.24 -14.04
CA VAL A 23 -1.60 20.12 -13.20
C VAL A 23 -2.31 18.80 -13.47
N ILE A 24 -2.45 18.39 -14.76
CA ILE A 24 -3.04 17.11 -15.14
C ILE A 24 -2.37 15.96 -14.38
N LEU A 25 -1.04 15.89 -14.40
CA LEU A 25 -0.30 14.79 -13.77
C LEU A 25 -0.50 14.77 -12.25
N GLY A 26 -0.44 15.92 -11.58
CA GLY A 26 -0.69 16.00 -10.14
C GLY A 26 -2.12 15.59 -9.77
N VAL A 27 -3.11 16.09 -10.52
CA VAL A 27 -4.52 15.79 -10.27
C VAL A 27 -4.89 14.37 -10.67
N SER A 28 -4.31 13.84 -11.75
CA SER A 28 -4.62 12.49 -12.22
C SER A 28 -4.20 11.41 -11.22
N PHE A 29 -3.10 11.63 -10.52
CA PHE A 29 -2.67 10.71 -9.47
C PHE A 29 -3.61 10.78 -8.25
N VAL A 30 -3.97 12.00 -7.81
CA VAL A 30 -4.95 12.18 -6.73
C VAL A 30 -6.30 11.54 -7.10
N ALA A 31 -6.80 11.85 -8.30
CA ALA A 31 -8.06 11.28 -8.79
C ALA A 31 -7.98 9.76 -8.91
N GLY A 32 -6.89 9.22 -9.47
CA GLY A 32 -6.66 7.78 -9.61
C GLY A 32 -6.67 7.04 -8.27
N THR A 33 -6.03 7.61 -7.26
CA THR A 33 -6.03 7.07 -5.88
C THR A 33 -7.43 7.04 -5.28
N PHE A 34 -8.17 8.15 -5.33
CA PHE A 34 -9.55 8.19 -4.81
C PHE A 34 -10.47 7.26 -5.58
N ILE A 35 -10.39 7.20 -6.92
CA ILE A 35 -11.20 6.30 -7.75
C ILE A 35 -10.89 4.84 -7.40
N LEU A 36 -9.62 4.48 -7.21
CA LEU A 36 -9.23 3.13 -6.79
C LEU A 36 -9.84 2.78 -5.44
N THR A 37 -9.67 3.63 -4.43
CA THR A 37 -10.20 3.40 -3.08
C THR A 37 -11.74 3.35 -3.09
N ASP A 38 -12.41 4.28 -3.81
CA ASP A 38 -13.86 4.29 -3.96
C ASP A 38 -14.37 3.01 -4.66
N THR A 39 -13.63 2.50 -5.67
CA THR A 39 -14.01 1.27 -6.39
C THR A 39 -13.89 0.05 -5.49
N ILE A 40 -12.81 -0.06 -4.73
CA ILE A 40 -12.62 -1.15 -3.78
C ILE A 40 -13.71 -1.09 -2.71
N ASN A 41 -13.94 0.06 -2.07
CA ASN A 41 -14.97 0.21 -1.05
C ASN A 41 -16.36 -0.09 -1.60
N ALA A 42 -16.72 0.43 -2.78
CA ALA A 42 -18.04 0.16 -3.40
C ALA A 42 -18.23 -1.32 -3.72
N THR A 43 -17.16 -2.03 -4.10
CA THR A 43 -17.20 -3.48 -4.32
C THR A 43 -17.56 -4.20 -3.02
N PHE A 44 -16.87 -3.90 -1.92
CA PHE A 44 -17.16 -4.53 -0.63
C PHE A 44 -18.53 -4.12 -0.05
N THR A 45 -18.92 -2.85 -0.15
CA THR A 45 -20.27 -2.40 0.24
C THR A 45 -21.34 -3.19 -0.53
N SER A 46 -21.18 -3.37 -1.86
CA SER A 46 -22.08 -4.17 -2.68
C SER A 46 -22.13 -5.64 -2.25
N ILE A 47 -20.96 -6.21 -1.89
CA ILE A 47 -20.85 -7.58 -1.39
C ILE A 47 -21.63 -7.75 -0.08
N PHE A 48 -21.41 -6.86 0.91
CA PHE A 48 -22.08 -6.96 2.21
C PHE A 48 -23.57 -6.66 2.14
N ALA A 49 -23.98 -5.69 1.30
CA ALA A 49 -25.38 -5.45 1.02
C ALA A 49 -26.06 -6.67 0.37
N THR A 50 -25.35 -7.35 -0.54
CA THR A 50 -25.86 -8.57 -1.19
C THR A 50 -25.93 -9.74 -0.19
N ALA A 51 -24.93 -9.90 0.66
CA ALA A 51 -24.88 -10.95 1.69
C ALA A 51 -26.07 -10.88 2.65
N ASN A 52 -26.51 -9.66 2.95
CA ASN A 52 -27.59 -9.41 3.89
C ASN A 52 -28.93 -9.03 3.21
N ALA A 53 -29.00 -9.17 1.88
CA ALA A 53 -30.23 -8.82 1.15
C ALA A 53 -31.38 -9.76 1.56
N GLY A 54 -32.49 -9.17 2.03
CA GLY A 54 -33.64 -9.92 2.51
C GLY A 54 -33.52 -10.53 3.90
N VAL A 55 -32.36 -10.38 4.54
CA VAL A 55 -32.12 -10.78 5.93
C VAL A 55 -32.64 -9.65 6.83
N ALA A 56 -33.72 -9.93 7.59
CA ALA A 56 -34.26 -9.00 8.58
C ALA A 56 -33.41 -9.00 9.85
N VAL A 57 -33.04 -10.20 10.33
CA VAL A 57 -32.20 -10.40 11.53
C VAL A 57 -31.17 -11.49 11.27
N LYS A 58 -29.96 -11.23 11.75
CA LYS A 58 -28.86 -12.21 11.80
C LYS A 58 -28.57 -12.54 13.27
N VAL A 59 -28.57 -13.83 13.60
CA VAL A 59 -28.23 -14.32 14.94
C VAL A 59 -26.85 -14.99 14.85
N HIS A 60 -25.96 -14.64 15.75
CA HIS A 60 -24.60 -15.18 15.84
C HIS A 60 -24.13 -15.26 17.30
N GLY A 61 -23.04 -15.95 17.56
CA GLY A 61 -22.39 -15.94 18.85
C GLY A 61 -21.64 -14.64 19.12
N HIS A 62 -21.14 -14.46 20.35
CA HIS A 62 -20.28 -13.32 20.66
C HIS A 62 -19.03 -13.30 19.79
N PRO A 63 -18.50 -12.11 19.46
CA PRO A 63 -17.24 -12.01 18.73
C PRO A 63 -16.12 -12.75 19.45
N ILE A 64 -15.29 -13.47 18.71
CA ILE A 64 -14.07 -14.08 19.26
C ILE A 64 -13.13 -12.93 19.59
N ALA A 65 -12.88 -12.75 20.86
CA ALA A 65 -12.08 -11.62 21.32
C ALA A 65 -10.65 -11.75 20.78
N GLY A 66 -10.20 -10.68 20.10
CA GLY A 66 -8.88 -10.52 19.50
C GLY A 66 -8.71 -10.92 18.07
N GLU A 67 -9.66 -11.51 17.46
CA GLU A 67 -9.74 -11.51 16.03
C GLU A 67 -10.26 -10.12 15.58
N THR A 68 -9.35 -9.17 15.49
CA THR A 68 -9.64 -7.87 14.86
C THR A 68 -9.89 -8.14 13.40
N GLY A 69 -11.14 -7.95 12.99
CA GLY A 69 -11.68 -8.37 11.72
C GLY A 69 -10.77 -8.17 10.53
N GLY A 70 -10.54 -9.26 9.83
CA GLY A 70 -10.13 -9.24 8.44
C GLY A 70 -11.23 -8.65 7.55
N VAL A 71 -11.06 -8.75 6.24
CA VAL A 71 -12.10 -8.38 5.28
C VAL A 71 -13.37 -9.21 5.56
N GLY A 72 -14.45 -8.55 6.00
CA GLY A 72 -15.73 -9.20 6.30
C GLY A 72 -16.18 -9.17 7.77
N GLY A 73 -15.39 -8.64 8.68
CA GLY A 73 -15.69 -8.57 10.11
C GLY A 73 -14.97 -9.64 10.94
N GLY A 74 -14.95 -9.48 12.27
CA GLY A 74 -14.39 -10.47 13.20
C GLY A 74 -15.12 -11.80 13.14
N GLN A 75 -14.42 -12.91 13.45
CA GLN A 75 -15.07 -14.20 13.59
C GLN A 75 -15.90 -14.22 14.88
N ASN A 76 -17.08 -14.84 14.80
CA ASN A 76 -17.95 -15.02 15.95
C ASN A 76 -17.89 -16.49 16.40
N HIS A 77 -18.15 -16.72 17.68
CA HIS A 77 -18.29 -18.09 18.16
C HIS A 77 -19.44 -18.81 17.44
N PRO A 78 -19.22 -20.01 16.90
CA PRO A 78 -20.30 -20.77 16.29
C PRO A 78 -21.41 -21.06 17.30
N ILE A 79 -22.66 -21.03 16.86
CA ILE A 79 -23.86 -21.28 17.66
C ILE A 79 -24.42 -22.68 17.40
N PRO A 80 -25.02 -23.36 18.40
CA PRO A 80 -25.60 -24.69 18.22
C PRO A 80 -26.74 -24.70 17.20
N THR A 81 -26.82 -25.75 16.38
CA THR A 81 -27.93 -25.91 15.40
C THR A 81 -29.30 -25.98 16.06
N SER A 82 -29.40 -26.45 17.32
CA SER A 82 -30.63 -26.44 18.10
C SER A 82 -31.25 -25.04 18.30
N LEU A 83 -30.44 -23.98 18.24
CA LEU A 83 -30.93 -22.63 18.36
C LEU A 83 -31.86 -22.23 17.20
N LEU A 84 -31.70 -22.84 16.03
CA LEU A 84 -32.56 -22.62 14.86
C LEU A 84 -34.04 -22.88 15.16
N THR A 85 -34.34 -23.92 15.93
CA THR A 85 -35.72 -24.22 16.33
C THR A 85 -36.30 -23.19 17.27
N THR A 86 -35.48 -22.65 18.17
CA THR A 86 -35.88 -21.56 19.08
C THR A 86 -36.18 -20.28 18.30
N VAL A 87 -35.29 -19.92 17.35
CA VAL A 87 -35.46 -18.74 16.50
C VAL A 87 -36.68 -18.86 15.59
N ARG A 88 -36.94 -20.03 15.00
CA ARG A 88 -38.14 -20.28 14.17
C ARG A 88 -39.45 -20.15 14.94
N ALA A 89 -39.44 -20.42 16.23
CA ALA A 89 -40.61 -20.34 17.08
C ALA A 89 -40.98 -18.90 17.48
N VAL A 90 -40.12 -17.92 17.26
CA VAL A 90 -40.37 -16.51 17.63
C VAL A 90 -41.46 -15.88 16.74
N PRO A 91 -42.50 -15.27 17.31
CA PRO A 91 -43.52 -14.58 16.54
C PRO A 91 -42.92 -13.49 15.64
N GLY A 92 -43.36 -13.44 14.39
CA GLY A 92 -42.84 -12.50 13.38
C GLY A 92 -41.75 -13.04 12.50
N VAL A 93 -41.21 -14.22 12.80
CA VAL A 93 -40.30 -14.95 11.90
C VAL A 93 -41.09 -15.59 10.77
N LYS A 94 -40.73 -15.27 9.52
CA LYS A 94 -41.29 -15.92 8.33
C LYS A 94 -40.53 -17.18 8.00
N ASP A 95 -39.20 -17.10 7.99
CA ASP A 95 -38.30 -18.23 7.78
C ASP A 95 -36.96 -17.96 8.46
N ALA A 96 -36.27 -19.03 8.89
CA ALA A 96 -34.92 -18.95 9.42
C ALA A 96 -34.10 -20.13 8.93
N VAL A 97 -32.85 -19.86 8.51
CA VAL A 97 -31.94 -20.87 7.96
C VAL A 97 -30.57 -20.75 8.64
N GLY A 98 -29.94 -21.91 8.89
CA GLY A 98 -28.56 -21.95 9.35
C GLY A 98 -27.61 -21.57 8.23
N ASN A 99 -26.60 -20.81 8.55
CA ASN A 99 -25.55 -20.41 7.61
C ASN A 99 -24.19 -20.90 8.12
N ILE A 100 -23.49 -21.63 7.25
CA ILE A 100 -22.11 -22.08 7.42
C ILE A 100 -21.32 -21.38 6.32
N PHE A 101 -20.32 -20.59 6.70
CA PHE A 101 -19.45 -19.88 5.76
C PHE A 101 -18.05 -19.81 6.36
N ARG A 102 -17.14 -20.66 5.89
CA ARG A 102 -15.80 -20.83 6.46
C ARG A 102 -14.72 -20.89 5.39
N GLU A 103 -13.53 -20.44 5.75
CA GLU A 103 -12.33 -20.69 4.95
C GLU A 103 -11.98 -22.18 4.92
N GLY A 104 -11.25 -22.63 3.89
CA GLY A 104 -10.63 -23.95 3.85
C GLY A 104 -11.33 -24.98 2.97
N ALA A 105 -12.12 -24.55 1.97
CA ALA A 105 -12.53 -25.43 0.87
C ALA A 105 -11.74 -25.07 -0.40
N THR A 106 -10.63 -25.73 -0.63
CA THR A 106 -9.74 -25.44 -1.75
C THR A 106 -9.94 -26.45 -2.88
N LEU A 107 -10.37 -25.94 -4.04
CA LEU A 107 -10.53 -26.72 -5.25
C LEU A 107 -9.15 -27.04 -5.83
N ILE A 108 -8.97 -28.27 -6.32
CA ILE A 108 -7.74 -28.69 -7.01
C ILE A 108 -8.02 -28.76 -8.51
N GLY A 109 -7.21 -28.03 -9.28
CA GLY A 109 -7.31 -27.98 -10.73
C GLY A 109 -6.88 -29.28 -11.42
N HIS A 110 -7.13 -29.38 -12.72
CA HIS A 110 -6.71 -30.52 -13.53
C HIS A 110 -5.19 -30.72 -13.59
N ASP A 111 -4.41 -29.68 -13.27
CA ASP A 111 -2.96 -29.73 -13.17
C ASP A 111 -2.46 -30.19 -11.79
N GLY A 112 -3.37 -30.58 -10.89
CA GLY A 112 -3.07 -30.98 -9.51
C GLY A 112 -2.72 -29.80 -8.58
N LYS A 113 -2.92 -28.55 -9.02
CA LYS A 113 -2.62 -27.39 -8.21
C LYS A 113 -3.86 -26.79 -7.56
N PRO A 114 -3.71 -26.18 -6.37
CA PRO A 114 -4.80 -25.45 -5.73
C PRO A 114 -5.31 -24.31 -6.61
N ILE A 115 -6.62 -24.20 -6.73
CA ILE A 115 -7.31 -23.07 -7.36
C ILE A 115 -7.62 -22.04 -6.28
N GLY A 116 -7.02 -20.85 -6.38
CA GLY A 116 -7.09 -19.83 -5.33
C GLY A 116 -5.93 -19.92 -4.34
N GLY A 117 -6.03 -19.22 -3.21
CA GLY A 117 -5.01 -19.26 -2.15
C GLY A 117 -3.79 -18.33 -2.36
N ASN A 118 -3.51 -17.90 -3.58
CA ASN A 118 -2.46 -16.92 -3.88
C ASN A 118 -3.02 -15.49 -3.82
N GLY A 119 -3.56 -15.07 -2.66
CA GLY A 119 -4.15 -13.76 -2.42
C GLY A 119 -5.54 -13.87 -1.80
N PRO A 120 -6.65 -13.83 -2.57
CA PRO A 120 -7.99 -14.01 -2.03
C PRO A 120 -8.22 -15.41 -1.46
N PRO A 121 -8.92 -15.53 -0.32
CA PRO A 121 -9.15 -16.81 0.36
C PRO A 121 -10.07 -17.75 -0.43
N THR A 122 -10.08 -19.03 -0.03
CA THR A 122 -10.99 -20.06 -0.52
C THR A 122 -12.03 -20.37 0.56
N PHE A 123 -13.32 -20.26 0.22
CA PHE A 123 -14.43 -20.48 1.14
C PHE A 123 -15.25 -21.71 0.77
N GLY A 124 -15.72 -22.40 1.80
CA GLY A 124 -16.81 -23.35 1.69
C GLY A 124 -18.05 -22.82 2.40
N ALA A 125 -19.23 -23.08 1.83
CA ALA A 125 -20.50 -22.69 2.44
C ALA A 125 -21.62 -23.68 2.14
N ASN A 126 -22.71 -23.62 2.92
CA ASN A 126 -23.91 -24.34 2.59
C ASN A 126 -24.76 -23.58 1.56
N TRP A 127 -25.41 -24.30 0.66
CA TRP A 127 -26.40 -23.75 -0.25
C TRP A 127 -27.67 -23.35 0.51
N ILE A 128 -28.07 -22.10 0.44
CA ILE A 128 -29.30 -21.58 1.04
C ILE A 128 -30.43 -21.65 -0.02
N THR A 129 -31.39 -22.54 0.22
CA THR A 129 -32.51 -22.80 -0.72
C THR A 129 -33.52 -21.65 -0.79
N ASN A 130 -33.71 -20.89 0.29
CA ASN A 130 -34.60 -19.73 0.31
C ASN A 130 -34.01 -18.58 -0.52
N SER A 131 -34.52 -18.39 -1.74
CA SER A 131 -34.06 -17.35 -2.67
C SER A 131 -34.25 -15.91 -2.15
N GLY A 132 -35.11 -15.72 -1.12
CA GLY A 132 -35.36 -14.40 -0.52
C GLY A 132 -34.21 -13.89 0.35
N ILE A 133 -33.46 -14.79 0.96
CA ILE A 133 -32.32 -14.47 1.86
C ILE A 133 -30.98 -15.06 1.38
N SER A 134 -31.01 -15.90 0.34
CA SER A 134 -29.78 -16.45 -0.24
C SER A 134 -29.03 -15.37 -1.04
N PRO A 135 -27.74 -15.14 -0.82
CA PRO A 135 -26.93 -14.26 -1.67
C PRO A 135 -26.55 -14.92 -3.00
N TYR A 136 -26.69 -16.24 -3.09
CA TYR A 136 -26.25 -17.02 -4.25
C TYR A 136 -27.31 -17.04 -5.35
N ARG A 137 -26.88 -16.89 -6.61
CA ARG A 137 -27.75 -16.92 -7.81
C ARG A 137 -27.14 -17.83 -8.86
N LEU A 138 -27.84 -18.93 -9.22
CA LEU A 138 -27.39 -19.83 -10.28
C LEU A 138 -27.24 -19.06 -11.61
N ARG A 139 -26.14 -19.29 -12.29
CA ARG A 139 -25.86 -18.86 -13.66
C ARG A 139 -26.12 -20.02 -14.64
N SER A 140 -25.74 -21.25 -14.24
CA SER A 140 -26.00 -22.47 -15.03
C SER A 140 -26.08 -23.69 -14.12
N GLY A 141 -26.67 -24.79 -14.58
CA GLY A 141 -26.82 -26.00 -13.84
C GLY A 141 -27.93 -25.97 -12.79
N SER A 142 -27.76 -26.73 -11.71
CA SER A 142 -28.70 -26.86 -10.60
C SER A 142 -28.03 -26.71 -9.23
N ALA A 143 -28.84 -26.46 -8.20
CA ALA A 143 -28.40 -26.48 -6.80
C ALA A 143 -27.90 -27.85 -6.38
N PRO A 144 -27.01 -27.97 -5.40
CA PRO A 144 -26.49 -29.22 -4.90
C PRO A 144 -27.63 -29.98 -4.18
N GLN A 145 -27.81 -31.26 -4.48
CA GLN A 145 -28.85 -32.14 -3.90
C GLN A 145 -28.27 -33.37 -3.25
N GLN A 146 -27.15 -33.86 -3.76
CA GLN A 146 -26.49 -35.08 -3.27
C GLN A 146 -25.25 -34.70 -2.41
N PRO A 147 -24.79 -35.60 -1.55
CA PRO A 147 -23.61 -35.33 -0.70
C PRO A 147 -22.33 -35.00 -1.45
N ASN A 148 -22.18 -35.48 -2.71
CA ASN A 148 -21.01 -35.20 -3.55
C ASN A 148 -21.25 -34.11 -4.61
N ASP A 149 -22.33 -33.34 -4.48
CA ASP A 149 -22.61 -32.20 -5.35
C ASP A 149 -21.92 -30.96 -4.84
N VAL A 150 -21.40 -30.15 -5.77
CA VAL A 150 -20.87 -28.83 -5.46
C VAL A 150 -21.33 -27.81 -6.50
N VAL A 151 -21.61 -26.61 -6.06
CA VAL A 151 -21.78 -25.42 -6.90
C VAL A 151 -20.59 -24.51 -6.69
N VAL A 152 -19.95 -24.09 -7.80
CA VAL A 152 -18.74 -23.25 -7.78
C VAL A 152 -19.08 -21.83 -8.23
N ASP A 153 -18.38 -20.83 -7.73
CA ASP A 153 -18.59 -19.46 -8.19
C ASP A 153 -18.20 -19.28 -9.67
N ALA A 154 -18.92 -18.39 -10.35
CA ALA A 154 -18.80 -18.20 -11.79
C ALA A 154 -17.44 -17.61 -12.20
N GLY A 155 -16.85 -16.75 -11.36
CA GLY A 155 -15.54 -16.17 -11.62
C GLY A 155 -14.43 -17.21 -11.59
N THR A 156 -14.44 -18.08 -10.58
CA THR A 156 -13.51 -19.21 -10.48
C THR A 156 -13.72 -20.21 -11.62
N ALA A 157 -14.96 -20.56 -11.94
CA ALA A 157 -15.27 -21.45 -13.03
C ALA A 157 -14.76 -20.92 -14.38
N ALA A 158 -15.02 -19.67 -14.70
CA ALA A 158 -14.58 -19.03 -15.94
C ALA A 158 -13.05 -18.96 -16.06
N LYS A 159 -12.36 -18.59 -14.97
CA LYS A 159 -10.90 -18.44 -14.94
C LYS A 159 -10.16 -19.75 -15.13
N ASN A 160 -10.72 -20.86 -14.61
CA ASN A 160 -10.05 -22.18 -14.60
C ASN A 160 -10.69 -23.17 -15.57
N GLY A 161 -11.63 -22.76 -16.40
CA GLY A 161 -12.27 -23.62 -17.40
C GLY A 161 -13.14 -24.72 -16.80
N LEU A 162 -13.73 -24.49 -15.60
CA LEU A 162 -14.59 -25.46 -14.94
C LEU A 162 -16.01 -25.42 -15.53
N ALA A 163 -16.63 -26.59 -15.70
CA ALA A 163 -17.96 -26.71 -16.28
C ALA A 163 -18.85 -27.67 -15.47
N VAL A 164 -20.17 -27.47 -15.58
CA VAL A 164 -21.17 -28.38 -15.00
C VAL A 164 -20.98 -29.81 -15.52
N GLY A 165 -21.02 -30.80 -14.63
CA GLY A 165 -20.80 -32.20 -14.90
C GLY A 165 -19.35 -32.67 -14.70
N GLN A 166 -18.40 -31.78 -14.48
CA GLN A 166 -17.03 -32.17 -14.16
C GLN A 166 -16.92 -32.57 -12.70
N THR A 167 -16.05 -33.55 -12.43
CA THR A 167 -15.67 -33.93 -11.07
C THR A 167 -14.28 -33.43 -10.77
N LEU A 168 -14.10 -32.81 -9.60
CA LEU A 168 -12.83 -32.28 -9.14
C LEU A 168 -12.60 -32.60 -7.66
N PRO A 169 -11.35 -32.77 -7.24
CA PRO A 169 -11.01 -32.89 -5.82
C PRO A 169 -11.11 -31.55 -5.12
N ILE A 170 -11.64 -31.57 -3.90
CA ILE A 170 -11.67 -30.44 -2.98
C ILE A 170 -10.96 -30.87 -1.70
N VAL A 171 -9.97 -30.08 -1.29
CA VAL A 171 -9.24 -30.26 -0.05
C VAL A 171 -9.81 -29.35 1.01
N PHE A 172 -10.19 -29.92 2.15
CA PHE A 172 -10.77 -29.20 3.28
C PHE A 172 -9.71 -28.89 4.35
N LEU A 173 -10.08 -28.03 5.29
CA LEU A 173 -9.33 -27.85 6.53
C LEU A 173 -9.15 -29.24 7.18
N GLY A 174 -7.91 -29.60 7.46
CA GLY A 174 -7.61 -30.96 7.94
C GLY A 174 -6.97 -31.85 6.88
N GLY A 175 -6.81 -31.39 5.64
CA GLY A 175 -6.10 -32.10 4.58
C GLY A 175 -6.90 -33.26 3.96
N VAL A 176 -8.18 -33.37 4.30
CA VAL A 176 -9.06 -34.41 3.71
C VAL A 176 -9.42 -34.00 2.30
N GLU A 177 -9.05 -34.82 1.33
CA GLU A 177 -9.43 -34.66 -0.07
C GLU A 177 -10.68 -35.51 -0.36
N GLU A 178 -11.69 -34.87 -0.91
CA GLU A 178 -12.90 -35.52 -1.39
C GLU A 178 -13.25 -35.08 -2.81
N HIS A 179 -13.85 -35.96 -3.59
CA HIS A 179 -14.24 -35.69 -4.97
C HIS A 179 -15.70 -35.22 -5.06
N PHE A 180 -15.91 -34.10 -5.70
CA PHE A 180 -17.22 -33.49 -5.90
C PHE A 180 -17.52 -33.29 -7.39
N THR A 181 -18.79 -33.46 -7.76
CA THR A 181 -19.28 -33.17 -9.10
C THR A 181 -19.88 -31.78 -9.14
N ILE A 182 -19.43 -30.95 -10.06
CA ILE A 182 -19.98 -29.60 -10.27
C ILE A 182 -21.39 -29.74 -10.86
N THR A 183 -22.44 -29.52 -10.07
CA THR A 183 -23.83 -29.54 -10.51
C THR A 183 -24.32 -28.19 -10.97
N GLY A 184 -23.67 -27.11 -10.52
CA GLY A 184 -24.04 -25.76 -10.91
C GLY A 184 -22.90 -24.76 -10.81
N ILE A 185 -23.10 -23.64 -11.47
CA ILE A 185 -22.23 -22.46 -11.38
C ILE A 185 -23.09 -21.31 -10.88
N ALA A 186 -22.67 -20.62 -9.82
CA ALA A 186 -23.43 -19.53 -9.19
C ALA A 186 -22.63 -18.25 -9.12
N GLY A 187 -23.32 -17.12 -9.14
CA GLY A 187 -22.76 -15.81 -8.79
C GLY A 187 -23.19 -15.39 -7.39
N TYR A 188 -22.57 -14.35 -6.88
CA TYR A 188 -22.89 -13.70 -5.63
C TYR A 188 -23.69 -12.40 -5.91
N GLY A 189 -25.01 -12.48 -5.78
CA GLY A 189 -25.91 -11.44 -6.27
C GLY A 189 -25.77 -11.23 -7.78
N THR A 190 -25.38 -10.03 -8.17
CA THR A 190 -25.08 -9.66 -9.56
C THR A 190 -23.63 -9.92 -9.97
N SER A 191 -22.74 -10.12 -9.01
CA SER A 191 -21.31 -10.38 -9.23
C SER A 191 -21.05 -11.86 -9.51
N ASP A 192 -20.01 -12.17 -10.27
CA ASP A 192 -19.65 -13.56 -10.59
C ASP A 192 -18.73 -14.20 -9.55
N ASN A 193 -18.13 -13.40 -8.66
CA ASN A 193 -17.34 -13.87 -7.52
C ASN A 193 -17.40 -12.88 -6.33
N LEU A 194 -16.81 -13.28 -5.21
CA LEU A 194 -16.68 -12.51 -3.98
C LEU A 194 -15.28 -11.86 -3.94
N ALA A 195 -15.09 -10.73 -4.64
CA ALA A 195 -13.81 -9.98 -4.67
C ALA A 195 -12.58 -10.83 -5.05
N GLY A 196 -12.76 -11.83 -5.93
CA GLY A 196 -11.71 -12.74 -6.36
C GLY A 196 -11.54 -14.00 -5.51
N ALA A 197 -12.28 -14.14 -4.40
CA ALA A 197 -12.30 -15.34 -3.59
C ALA A 197 -12.95 -16.52 -4.35
N THR A 198 -12.49 -17.72 -4.08
CA THR A 198 -13.09 -18.95 -4.58
C THR A 198 -14.15 -19.43 -3.59
N ILE A 199 -15.35 -19.78 -4.06
CA ILE A 199 -16.43 -20.29 -3.21
C ILE A 199 -16.93 -21.63 -3.73
N ALA A 200 -16.95 -22.62 -2.82
CA ALA A 200 -17.58 -23.91 -3.03
C ALA A 200 -18.83 -24.04 -2.15
N LEU A 201 -19.97 -24.33 -2.77
CA LEU A 201 -21.27 -24.40 -2.11
C LEU A 201 -21.77 -25.84 -2.09
N PHE A 202 -22.06 -26.34 -0.91
CA PHE A 202 -22.45 -27.71 -0.65
C PHE A 202 -23.90 -27.81 -0.16
N THR A 203 -24.45 -29.07 -0.07
CA THR A 203 -25.66 -29.27 0.75
C THR A 203 -25.37 -28.93 2.21
N GLU A 204 -26.39 -28.56 2.98
CA GLU A 204 -26.21 -28.22 4.41
C GLU A 204 -25.52 -29.39 5.18
N SER A 205 -25.96 -30.60 4.99
CA SER A 205 -25.35 -31.81 5.62
C SER A 205 -23.90 -32.06 5.21
N THR A 206 -23.56 -31.78 3.95
CA THR A 206 -22.18 -31.92 3.50
C THR A 206 -21.33 -30.77 4.10
N ALA A 207 -21.81 -29.53 4.07
CA ALA A 207 -21.12 -28.38 4.67
C ALA A 207 -20.85 -28.61 6.18
N GLU A 208 -21.86 -29.08 6.94
CA GLU A 208 -21.67 -29.46 8.34
C GLU A 208 -20.55 -30.46 8.55
N ARG A 209 -20.45 -31.45 7.66
CA ARG A 209 -19.45 -32.52 7.76
C ARG A 209 -18.05 -32.05 7.35
N VAL A 210 -17.93 -31.41 6.19
CA VAL A 210 -16.60 -31.11 5.60
C VAL A 210 -16.01 -29.77 6.08
N LEU A 211 -16.84 -28.84 6.57
CA LEU A 211 -16.39 -27.56 7.08
C LEU A 211 -16.36 -27.52 8.62
N GLU A 212 -16.36 -28.68 9.28
CA GLU A 212 -16.33 -28.82 10.74
C GLU A 212 -17.48 -28.07 11.45
N GLY A 213 -18.60 -27.96 10.77
CA GLY A 213 -19.81 -27.35 11.29
C GLY A 213 -20.71 -28.30 12.07
N GLN A 214 -20.22 -29.48 12.50
CA GLN A 214 -21.05 -30.51 13.16
C GLN A 214 -21.83 -29.91 14.34
N ASN A 215 -23.18 -29.91 14.22
CA ASN A 215 -24.11 -29.33 15.17
C ASN A 215 -23.90 -27.84 15.48
N LYS A 216 -23.28 -27.09 14.56
CA LYS A 216 -23.00 -25.65 14.73
C LYS A 216 -23.19 -24.87 13.44
N TYR A 217 -23.78 -23.70 13.55
CA TYR A 217 -23.83 -22.67 12.51
C TYR A 217 -22.92 -21.51 12.86
N ASP A 218 -22.43 -20.80 11.87
CA ASP A 218 -21.70 -19.55 12.07
C ASP A 218 -22.70 -18.40 12.31
N SER A 219 -23.90 -18.51 11.71
CA SER A 219 -25.03 -17.61 11.99
C SER A 219 -26.35 -18.24 11.58
N ILE A 220 -27.46 -17.66 12.07
CA ILE A 220 -28.81 -17.97 11.58
C ILE A 220 -29.33 -16.70 10.89
N LEU A 221 -29.73 -16.85 9.63
CA LEU A 221 -30.31 -15.79 8.82
C LEU A 221 -31.84 -15.88 8.90
N VAL A 222 -32.49 -14.76 9.22
CA VAL A 222 -33.94 -14.70 9.51
C VAL A 222 -34.61 -13.72 8.57
N SER A 223 -35.74 -14.12 7.97
CA SER A 223 -36.63 -13.21 7.24
C SER A 223 -37.87 -12.88 8.09
N ALA A 224 -38.33 -11.63 7.99
CA ALA A 224 -39.49 -11.14 8.71
C ALA A 224 -40.82 -11.49 8.01
N GLN A 225 -41.90 -11.69 8.76
CA GLN A 225 -43.26 -11.73 8.24
C GLN A 225 -43.67 -10.34 7.73
N SER A 226 -44.57 -10.30 6.76
CA SER A 226 -45.09 -9.04 6.22
C SER A 226 -45.71 -8.20 7.34
N GLY A 227 -45.29 -6.94 7.45
CA GLY A 227 -45.77 -5.99 8.46
C GLY A 227 -44.95 -5.97 9.75
N VAL A 228 -43.95 -6.84 9.94
CA VAL A 228 -43.01 -6.82 11.09
C VAL A 228 -41.73 -6.09 10.65
N THR A 229 -41.34 -5.07 11.43
CA THR A 229 -40.08 -4.35 11.17
C THR A 229 -38.88 -5.13 11.71
N ASP A 230 -37.72 -5.00 11.06
CA ASP A 230 -36.48 -5.70 11.44
C ASP A 230 -36.07 -5.42 12.87
N VAL A 231 -36.30 -4.17 13.35
CA VAL A 231 -35.95 -3.78 14.72
C VAL A 231 -36.83 -4.50 15.76
N VAL A 232 -38.15 -4.56 15.54
CA VAL A 232 -39.09 -5.26 16.42
C VAL A 232 -38.79 -6.76 16.44
N LEU A 233 -38.52 -7.34 15.27
CA LEU A 233 -38.16 -8.75 15.15
C LEU A 233 -36.84 -9.04 15.88
N ARG A 234 -35.83 -8.19 15.74
CA ARG A 234 -34.55 -8.30 16.46
C ARG A 234 -34.75 -8.33 17.98
N GLU A 235 -35.57 -7.39 18.51
CA GLU A 235 -35.87 -7.35 19.97
C GLU A 235 -36.59 -8.61 20.44
N SER A 236 -37.58 -9.11 19.68
CA SER A 236 -38.28 -10.34 19.96
C SER A 236 -37.37 -11.56 19.96
N ILE A 237 -36.46 -11.65 18.99
CA ILE A 237 -35.46 -12.73 18.90
C ILE A 237 -34.47 -12.58 20.07
N ALA A 238 -33.91 -11.40 20.32
CA ALA A 238 -32.95 -11.17 21.38
C ALA A 238 -33.47 -11.57 22.77
N ALA A 239 -34.76 -11.36 23.04
CA ALA A 239 -35.40 -11.80 24.28
C ALA A 239 -35.50 -13.32 24.45
N ALA A 240 -35.46 -14.07 23.33
CA ALA A 240 -35.53 -15.53 23.33
C ALA A 240 -34.13 -16.21 23.26
N LEU A 241 -33.06 -15.41 23.05
CA LEU A 241 -31.70 -15.94 22.90
C LEU A 241 -31.05 -16.21 24.28
N PRO A 242 -30.22 -17.27 24.35
CA PRO A 242 -29.33 -17.46 25.48
C PRO A 242 -28.21 -16.42 25.51
N SER A 243 -27.56 -16.24 26.66
CA SER A 243 -26.53 -15.22 26.88
C SER A 243 -25.28 -15.32 26.02
N TYR A 244 -25.05 -16.43 25.33
CA TYR A 244 -23.89 -16.62 24.43
C TYR A 244 -24.18 -16.20 22.98
N ALA A 245 -25.41 -15.81 22.65
CA ALA A 245 -25.80 -15.45 21.29
C ALA A 245 -26.40 -14.02 21.25
N GLU A 246 -26.18 -13.35 20.15
CA GLU A 246 -26.64 -11.99 19.88
C GLU A 246 -27.47 -11.94 18.61
N ALA A 247 -28.37 -10.94 18.54
CA ALA A 247 -29.17 -10.66 17.35
C ALA A 247 -28.92 -9.23 16.87
N GLU A 248 -28.63 -9.08 15.61
CA GLU A 248 -28.48 -7.79 14.93
C GLU A 248 -29.38 -7.75 13.69
N THR A 249 -29.79 -6.54 13.25
CA THR A 249 -30.49 -6.44 11.99
C THR A 249 -29.56 -6.70 10.83
N GLY A 250 -30.07 -7.21 9.69
CA GLY A 250 -29.25 -7.40 8.49
C GLY A 250 -28.54 -6.12 8.03
N GLN A 251 -29.17 -4.95 8.27
CA GLN A 251 -28.54 -3.65 7.99
C GLN A 251 -27.38 -3.35 8.96
N GLN A 252 -27.54 -3.67 10.25
CA GLN A 252 -26.44 -3.51 11.23
C GLN A 252 -25.27 -4.44 10.91
N ALA A 253 -25.54 -5.70 10.57
CA ALA A 253 -24.54 -6.67 10.15
C ALA A 253 -23.74 -6.19 8.93
N ALA A 254 -24.44 -5.67 7.91
CA ALA A 254 -23.82 -5.13 6.71
C ALA A 254 -22.94 -3.91 7.05
N ALA A 255 -23.44 -2.97 7.89
CA ALA A 255 -22.70 -1.77 8.28
C ALA A 255 -21.46 -2.10 9.13
N ALA A 256 -21.54 -3.06 10.04
CA ALA A 256 -20.40 -3.50 10.85
C ALA A 256 -19.29 -4.14 9.98
N ALA A 257 -19.68 -5.00 9.04
CA ALA A 257 -18.73 -5.60 8.09
C ALA A 257 -18.12 -4.56 7.15
N GLU A 258 -18.89 -3.58 6.70
CA GLU A 258 -18.40 -2.46 5.88
C GLU A 258 -17.39 -1.62 6.68
N GLN A 259 -17.70 -1.23 7.90
CA GLN A 259 -16.83 -0.42 8.75
C GLN A 259 -15.50 -1.12 9.06
N SER A 260 -15.50 -2.41 9.37
CA SER A 260 -14.28 -3.18 9.64
C SER A 260 -13.41 -3.29 8.39
N THR A 261 -14.03 -3.56 7.24
CA THR A 261 -13.35 -3.66 5.95
C THR A 261 -12.81 -2.30 5.49
N GLU A 262 -13.60 -1.22 5.61
CA GLU A 262 -13.16 0.15 5.30
C GLU A 262 -11.95 0.55 6.14
N SER A 263 -11.95 0.24 7.44
CA SER A 263 -10.81 0.53 8.32
C SER A 263 -9.54 -0.22 7.89
N THR A 264 -9.67 -1.49 7.51
CA THR A 264 -8.56 -2.32 7.02
C THR A 264 -8.02 -1.81 5.68
N ILE A 265 -8.90 -1.59 4.69
CA ILE A 265 -8.53 -1.07 3.37
C ILE A 265 -7.91 0.34 3.51
N SER A 266 -8.51 1.21 4.32
CA SER A 266 -7.99 2.56 4.55
C SER A 266 -6.59 2.53 5.16
N THR A 267 -6.33 1.63 6.09
CA THR A 267 -5.02 1.51 6.76
C THR A 267 -3.95 0.96 5.82
N PHE A 268 -4.21 -0.15 5.14
CA PHE A 268 -3.20 -0.86 4.35
C PHE A 268 -3.05 -0.34 2.91
N ILE A 269 -4.10 0.20 2.31
CA ILE A 269 -4.11 0.65 0.91
C ILE A 269 -4.33 2.16 0.84
N GLY A 270 -5.38 2.67 1.48
CA GLY A 270 -5.81 4.06 1.36
C GLY A 270 -4.78 5.06 1.89
N THR A 271 -4.25 4.83 3.09
CA THR A 271 -3.26 5.73 3.72
C THR A 271 -1.96 5.83 2.92
N PRO A 272 -1.29 4.73 2.50
CA PRO A 272 -0.14 4.81 1.62
C PRO A 272 -0.42 5.54 0.31
N LEU A 273 -1.53 5.23 -0.35
CA LEU A 273 -1.90 5.88 -1.61
C LEU A 273 -2.17 7.37 -1.42
N LEU A 274 -2.81 7.80 -0.32
CA LEU A 274 -3.01 9.21 0.01
C LEU A 274 -1.69 9.93 0.24
N VAL A 275 -0.73 9.31 0.91
CA VAL A 275 0.63 9.86 1.08
C VAL A 275 1.27 10.08 -0.28
N PHE A 276 1.21 9.11 -1.20
CA PHE A 276 1.73 9.25 -2.56
C PHE A 276 0.99 10.31 -3.38
N ALA A 277 -0.34 10.40 -3.24
CA ALA A 277 -1.13 11.45 -3.89
C ALA A 277 -0.72 12.84 -3.42
N PHE A 278 -0.52 13.01 -2.10
CA PHE A 278 -0.05 14.26 -1.51
C PHE A 278 1.36 14.62 -2.00
N ILE A 279 2.27 13.68 -2.09
CA ILE A 279 3.63 13.86 -2.62
C ILE A 279 3.57 14.29 -4.09
N SER A 280 2.78 13.62 -4.93
CA SER A 280 2.61 13.98 -6.33
C SER A 280 2.04 15.37 -6.51
N LEU A 281 1.06 15.75 -5.68
CA LEU A 281 0.48 17.09 -5.65
C LEU A 281 1.51 18.13 -5.21
N PHE A 282 2.34 17.81 -4.22
CA PHE A 282 3.41 18.67 -3.72
C PHE A 282 4.48 18.92 -4.80
N VAL A 283 4.96 17.87 -5.47
CA VAL A 283 5.89 17.98 -6.62
C VAL A 283 5.26 18.79 -7.74
N GLY A 284 4.00 18.51 -8.09
CA GLY A 284 3.22 19.26 -9.07
C GLY A 284 3.12 20.75 -8.72
N SER A 285 2.91 21.09 -7.45
CA SER A 285 2.84 22.47 -6.97
C SER A 285 4.14 23.25 -7.21
N PHE A 286 5.29 22.61 -7.00
CA PHE A 286 6.59 23.21 -7.32
C PHE A 286 6.72 23.53 -8.81
N LEU A 287 6.26 22.64 -9.65
CA LEU A 287 6.26 22.82 -11.10
C LEU A 287 5.34 23.96 -11.51
N ILE A 288 4.14 24.04 -10.93
CA ILE A 288 3.17 25.11 -11.16
C ILE A 288 3.77 26.47 -10.72
N ILE A 289 4.32 26.56 -9.50
CA ILE A 289 4.96 27.78 -8.97
C ILE A 289 6.09 28.23 -9.92
N ASN A 290 6.92 27.32 -10.37
CA ASN A 290 8.02 27.63 -11.28
C ASN A 290 7.51 28.17 -12.62
N THR A 291 6.51 27.51 -13.20
CA THR A 291 5.90 27.92 -14.48
C THR A 291 5.24 29.29 -14.37
N PHE A 292 4.46 29.56 -13.31
CA PHE A 292 3.85 30.86 -13.09
C PHE A 292 4.87 31.96 -12.77
N ASN A 293 5.96 31.67 -12.05
CA ASN A 293 7.04 32.61 -11.86
C ASN A 293 7.62 33.10 -13.20
N ILE A 294 7.87 32.17 -14.12
CA ILE A 294 8.42 32.50 -15.44
C ILE A 294 7.38 33.24 -16.30
N LEU A 295 6.13 32.77 -16.33
CA LEU A 295 5.04 33.38 -17.10
C LEU A 295 4.80 34.82 -16.66
N VAL A 296 4.78 35.08 -15.36
CA VAL A 296 4.61 36.43 -14.80
C VAL A 296 5.83 37.29 -15.10
N ALA A 297 7.05 36.74 -14.98
CA ALA A 297 8.29 37.48 -15.32
C ALA A 297 8.30 37.93 -16.78
N GLN A 298 7.89 37.10 -17.72
CA GLN A 298 7.80 37.42 -19.17
C GLN A 298 6.75 38.49 -19.48
N ARG A 299 5.69 38.57 -18.68
CA ARG A 299 4.60 39.57 -18.85
C ARG A 299 4.74 40.79 -17.96
N THR A 300 5.87 40.93 -17.24
CA THR A 300 6.07 42.03 -16.30
C THR A 300 5.93 43.39 -17.02
N ARG A 301 6.44 43.53 -18.25
CA ARG A 301 6.34 44.75 -19.06
C ARG A 301 4.90 45.10 -19.46
N GLU A 302 4.13 44.06 -19.93
CA GLU A 302 2.70 44.21 -20.24
C GLU A 302 1.87 44.60 -19.00
N LEU A 303 2.13 43.91 -17.86
CA LEU A 303 1.44 44.17 -16.60
C LEU A 303 1.80 45.60 -16.05
N ALA A 304 3.03 46.04 -16.25
CA ALA A 304 3.47 47.37 -15.90
C ALA A 304 2.81 48.44 -16.78
N LEU A 305 2.68 48.22 -18.09
CA LEU A 305 1.94 49.10 -19.01
C LEU A 305 0.48 49.24 -18.61
N LEU A 306 -0.20 48.14 -18.28
CA LEU A 306 -1.59 48.22 -17.79
C LEU A 306 -1.71 49.04 -16.51
N ARG A 307 -0.73 48.96 -15.62
CA ARG A 307 -0.68 49.78 -14.41
C ARG A 307 -0.37 51.28 -14.70
N ALA A 308 0.49 51.53 -15.68
CA ALA A 308 0.75 52.88 -16.13
C ALA A 308 -0.51 53.54 -16.76
N LEU A 309 -1.37 52.73 -17.40
CA LEU A 309 -2.69 53.11 -17.93
C LEU A 309 -3.80 53.17 -16.85
N GLY A 310 -3.46 53.02 -15.55
CA GLY A 310 -4.40 53.21 -14.44
C GLY A 310 -4.96 51.92 -13.83
N ALA A 311 -4.53 50.73 -14.23
CA ALA A 311 -4.97 49.48 -13.58
C ALA A 311 -4.44 49.38 -12.14
N THR A 312 -5.32 49.04 -11.20
CA THR A 312 -4.98 48.82 -9.79
C THR A 312 -4.19 47.53 -9.58
N ARG A 313 -3.42 47.47 -8.48
CA ARG A 313 -2.70 46.23 -8.08
C ARG A 313 -3.64 45.05 -7.93
N ALA A 314 -4.85 45.27 -7.39
CA ALA A 314 -5.85 44.22 -7.20
C ALA A 314 -6.35 43.71 -8.55
N GLN A 315 -6.59 44.57 -9.53
CA GLN A 315 -7.04 44.17 -10.87
C GLN A 315 -5.99 43.32 -11.59
N VAL A 316 -4.72 43.65 -11.52
CA VAL A 316 -3.61 42.88 -12.10
C VAL A 316 -3.49 41.53 -11.39
N MET A 317 -3.58 41.51 -10.07
CA MET A 317 -3.54 40.27 -9.28
C MET A 317 -4.70 39.33 -9.64
N THR A 318 -5.92 39.89 -9.65
CA THR A 318 -7.12 39.11 -10.00
C THR A 318 -7.04 38.55 -11.44
N SER A 319 -6.47 39.33 -12.39
CA SER A 319 -6.25 38.83 -13.76
C SER A 319 -5.37 37.56 -13.80
N VAL A 320 -4.26 37.55 -13.07
CA VAL A 320 -3.35 36.39 -12.99
C VAL A 320 -4.02 35.20 -12.25
N LEU A 321 -4.75 35.46 -11.17
CA LEU A 321 -5.42 34.42 -10.40
C LEU A 321 -6.59 33.81 -11.17
N VAL A 322 -7.34 34.59 -11.96
CA VAL A 322 -8.39 34.06 -12.85
C VAL A 322 -7.79 33.17 -13.95
N GLU A 323 -6.65 33.58 -14.53
CA GLU A 323 -5.92 32.79 -15.50
C GLU A 323 -5.48 31.43 -14.87
N ALA A 324 -4.97 31.47 -13.64
CA ALA A 324 -4.59 30.28 -12.88
C ALA A 324 -5.82 29.40 -12.57
N ALA A 325 -6.93 29.99 -12.18
CA ALA A 325 -8.17 29.27 -11.87
C ALA A 325 -8.75 28.57 -13.11
N VAL A 326 -8.80 29.24 -14.27
CA VAL A 326 -9.28 28.64 -15.52
C VAL A 326 -8.36 27.52 -15.98
N THR A 327 -7.05 27.75 -15.95
CA THR A 327 -6.06 26.72 -16.30
C THR A 327 -6.15 25.53 -15.34
N GLY A 328 -6.25 25.78 -14.03
CA GLY A 328 -6.41 24.78 -13.00
C GLY A 328 -7.69 23.95 -13.18
N LEU A 329 -8.81 24.61 -13.48
CA LEU A 329 -10.09 23.95 -13.71
C LEU A 329 -10.03 23.01 -14.93
N VAL A 330 -9.60 23.51 -16.08
CA VAL A 330 -9.49 22.71 -17.32
C VAL A 330 -8.53 21.54 -17.13
N ALA A 331 -7.36 21.83 -16.52
CA ALA A 331 -6.37 20.80 -16.28
C ALA A 331 -6.85 19.75 -15.25
N SER A 332 -7.64 20.14 -14.25
CA SER A 332 -8.20 19.21 -13.27
C SER A 332 -9.25 18.28 -13.86
N ILE A 333 -10.09 18.79 -14.76
CA ILE A 333 -11.07 17.96 -15.49
C ILE A 333 -10.33 16.92 -16.37
N LEU A 334 -9.32 17.36 -17.12
CA LEU A 334 -8.49 16.46 -17.93
C LEU A 334 -7.71 15.48 -17.05
N GLY A 335 -7.20 15.95 -15.92
CA GLY A 335 -6.49 15.14 -14.92
C GLY A 335 -7.40 14.06 -14.32
N PHE A 336 -8.66 14.36 -14.07
CA PHE A 336 -9.64 13.37 -13.63
C PHE A 336 -9.83 12.24 -14.66
N VAL A 337 -9.95 12.59 -15.96
CA VAL A 337 -10.05 11.60 -17.05
C VAL A 337 -8.81 10.71 -17.10
N VAL A 338 -7.62 11.29 -17.01
CA VAL A 338 -6.35 10.51 -16.94
C VAL A 338 -6.30 9.68 -15.65
N GLY A 339 -6.83 10.20 -14.54
CA GLY A 339 -6.95 9.48 -13.26
C GLY A 339 -7.77 8.19 -13.36
N ILE A 340 -8.83 8.18 -14.18
CA ILE A 340 -9.60 6.95 -14.48
C ILE A 340 -8.71 5.89 -15.15
N LEU A 341 -7.84 6.29 -16.07
CA LEU A 341 -6.91 5.35 -16.72
C LEU A 341 -5.87 4.81 -15.74
N ILE A 342 -5.36 5.66 -14.84
CA ILE A 342 -4.42 5.24 -13.77
C ILE A 342 -5.11 4.26 -12.82
N ALA A 343 -6.34 4.55 -12.37
CA ALA A 343 -7.10 3.66 -11.50
C ALA A 343 -7.32 2.28 -12.15
N ARG A 344 -7.67 2.24 -13.46
CA ARG A 344 -7.79 0.98 -14.20
C ARG A 344 -6.48 0.20 -14.28
N ALA A 345 -5.37 0.90 -14.53
CA ALA A 345 -4.05 0.27 -14.57
C ALA A 345 -3.66 -0.29 -13.20
N LEU A 346 -3.93 0.42 -12.12
CA LEU A 346 -3.68 -0.07 -10.76
C LEU A 346 -4.56 -1.28 -10.43
N LEU A 347 -5.86 -1.24 -10.75
CA LEU A 347 -6.77 -2.38 -10.55
C LEU A 347 -6.31 -3.64 -11.30
N SER A 348 -5.73 -3.49 -12.49
CA SER A 348 -5.19 -4.63 -13.25
C SER A 348 -3.96 -5.28 -12.58
N VAL A 349 -3.17 -4.51 -11.84
CA VAL A 349 -2.02 -5.01 -11.07
C VAL A 349 -2.46 -5.77 -9.82
N PHE A 350 -3.53 -5.30 -9.16
CA PHE A 350 -4.10 -6.01 -7.99
C PHE A 350 -4.84 -7.31 -8.34
N GLY A 351 -4.93 -7.66 -9.62
CA GLY A 351 -5.53 -8.90 -10.12
C GLY A 351 -7.04 -8.97 -9.85
N SER A 352 -7.84 -9.09 -10.89
CA SER A 352 -9.24 -9.58 -10.92
C SER A 352 -10.24 -9.22 -9.78
N ALA A 353 -9.88 -8.39 -8.82
CA ALA A 353 -10.80 -7.98 -7.74
C ALA A 353 -12.00 -7.17 -8.25
N SER A 354 -12.02 -6.81 -9.53
CA SER A 354 -13.10 -6.01 -10.12
C SER A 354 -13.49 -6.54 -11.50
N THR A 355 -14.36 -7.54 -11.52
CA THR A 355 -15.22 -7.82 -12.69
C THR A 355 -16.30 -6.74 -12.89
N GLY A 356 -16.55 -5.89 -11.90
CA GLY A 356 -17.37 -4.69 -11.98
C GLY A 356 -16.51 -3.48 -12.40
N GLY A 357 -16.97 -2.66 -13.33
CA GLY A 357 -16.23 -1.48 -13.82
C GLY A 357 -15.79 -0.51 -12.72
N VAL A 358 -15.04 0.53 -13.12
CA VAL A 358 -14.56 1.57 -12.20
C VAL A 358 -15.74 2.38 -11.65
N THR A 359 -15.82 2.49 -10.32
CA THR A 359 -16.85 3.30 -9.64
C THR A 359 -16.44 4.77 -9.61
N LEU A 360 -17.26 5.63 -10.22
CA LEU A 360 -17.04 7.06 -10.28
C LEU A 360 -18.03 7.78 -9.37
N LEU A 361 -17.59 8.22 -8.21
CA LEU A 361 -18.42 8.99 -7.28
C LEU A 361 -18.36 10.49 -7.60
N PRO A 362 -19.50 11.23 -7.55
CA PRO A 362 -19.50 12.68 -7.73
C PRO A 362 -18.56 13.42 -6.77
N ARG A 363 -18.43 12.94 -5.52
CA ARG A 363 -17.50 13.50 -4.52
C ARG A 363 -16.05 13.49 -5.01
N THR A 364 -15.60 12.40 -5.64
CA THR A 364 -14.23 12.24 -6.13
C THR A 364 -13.92 13.20 -7.27
N PHE A 365 -14.88 13.40 -8.21
CA PHE A 365 -14.78 14.42 -9.24
C PHE A 365 -14.66 15.83 -8.64
N ILE A 366 -15.56 16.18 -7.70
CA ILE A 366 -15.56 17.49 -7.05
C ILE A 366 -14.24 17.73 -6.28
N ILE A 367 -13.78 16.76 -5.50
CA ILE A 367 -12.52 16.85 -4.74
C ILE A 367 -11.34 17.04 -5.69
N ALA A 368 -11.22 16.24 -6.75
CA ALA A 368 -10.13 16.32 -7.70
C ALA A 368 -10.08 17.70 -8.39
N VAL A 369 -11.24 18.21 -8.82
CA VAL A 369 -11.36 19.52 -9.47
C VAL A 369 -11.05 20.65 -8.49
N LEU A 370 -11.60 20.60 -7.27
CA LEU A 370 -11.34 21.61 -6.24
C LEU A 370 -9.86 21.63 -5.83
N VAL A 371 -9.28 20.48 -5.50
CA VAL A 371 -7.87 20.38 -5.08
C VAL A 371 -6.95 20.91 -6.16
N GLY A 372 -7.11 20.47 -7.41
CA GLY A 372 -6.24 20.91 -8.50
C GLY A 372 -6.39 22.41 -8.81
N THR A 373 -7.61 22.93 -8.76
CA THR A 373 -7.86 24.36 -8.97
C THR A 373 -7.31 25.20 -7.83
N ILE A 374 -7.58 24.84 -6.57
CA ILE A 374 -7.12 25.56 -5.38
C ILE A 374 -5.59 25.56 -5.32
N VAL A 375 -4.96 24.41 -5.53
CA VAL A 375 -3.49 24.30 -5.53
C VAL A 375 -2.88 25.18 -6.62
N THR A 376 -3.48 25.19 -7.82
CA THR A 376 -3.01 26.03 -8.92
C THR A 376 -3.12 27.53 -8.58
N VAL A 377 -4.22 27.97 -7.98
CA VAL A 377 -4.45 29.34 -7.55
C VAL A 377 -3.49 29.75 -6.43
N ILE A 378 -3.30 28.88 -5.42
CA ILE A 378 -2.33 29.12 -4.34
C ILE A 378 -0.91 29.21 -4.90
N ALA A 379 -0.51 28.29 -5.78
CA ALA A 379 0.80 28.28 -6.41
C ALA A 379 1.06 29.53 -7.24
N ALA A 380 0.05 30.06 -7.95
CA ALA A 380 0.13 31.30 -8.72
C ALA A 380 0.10 32.57 -7.86
N SER A 381 -0.38 32.50 -6.62
CA SER A 381 -0.57 33.66 -5.76
C SER A 381 0.74 34.40 -5.42
N LEU A 382 1.83 33.67 -5.12
CA LEU A 382 3.15 34.21 -4.83
C LEU A 382 3.77 34.94 -6.04
N PRO A 383 3.81 34.36 -7.25
CA PRO A 383 4.23 35.03 -8.47
C PRO A 383 3.40 36.29 -8.76
N ALA A 384 2.08 36.20 -8.64
CA ALA A 384 1.16 37.32 -8.88
C ALA A 384 1.41 38.50 -7.92
N ARG A 385 1.62 38.22 -6.62
CA ARG A 385 1.98 39.25 -5.62
C ARG A 385 3.30 39.93 -5.96
N ARG A 386 4.29 39.18 -6.46
CA ARG A 386 5.58 39.75 -6.85
C ARG A 386 5.45 40.72 -8.05
N ALA A 387 4.70 40.29 -9.08
CA ALA A 387 4.43 41.14 -10.26
C ALA A 387 3.77 42.48 -9.92
N THR A 388 2.83 42.48 -8.97
CA THR A 388 2.10 43.68 -8.57
C THR A 388 2.92 44.63 -7.71
N ARG A 389 4.09 44.22 -7.16
CA ARG A 389 4.97 45.07 -6.34
C ARG A 389 6.00 45.85 -7.15
N ILE A 390 6.28 45.40 -8.39
CA ILE A 390 7.25 46.11 -9.26
C ILE A 390 6.66 47.45 -9.70
N ALA A 391 7.42 48.55 -9.54
CA ALA A 391 7.00 49.87 -9.98
C ALA A 391 6.94 49.92 -11.53
N PRO A 392 5.91 50.56 -12.15
CA PRO A 392 5.79 50.63 -13.62
C PRO A 392 7.04 51.24 -14.30
N VAL A 393 7.62 52.28 -13.72
CA VAL A 393 8.84 52.93 -14.23
C VAL A 393 10.05 51.99 -14.20
N ALA A 394 10.19 51.18 -13.13
CA ALA A 394 11.30 50.24 -13.00
C ALA A 394 11.17 49.03 -13.97
N ALA A 395 9.94 48.67 -14.33
CA ALA A 395 9.69 47.59 -15.29
C ALA A 395 9.90 48.03 -16.76
N LEU A 396 9.89 49.32 -17.03
CA LEU A 396 10.15 49.90 -18.36
C LEU A 396 11.64 50.22 -18.54
N ALA A 397 12.42 50.38 -17.45
CA ALA A 397 13.85 50.58 -17.50
C ALA A 397 14.59 49.26 -17.70
N GLU A 398 15.46 49.15 -18.69
CA GLU A 398 16.19 47.91 -19.06
C GLU A 398 17.20 47.41 -18.02
N ALA A 399 17.38 48.10 -16.91
CA ALA A 399 18.37 47.80 -15.88
C ALA A 399 17.74 47.20 -14.61
N LEU A 400 17.24 45.97 -14.69
CA LEU A 400 17.06 45.13 -13.49
C LEU A 400 18.36 44.38 -13.24
N PRO A 401 19.05 44.56 -12.10
CA PRO A 401 20.27 43.81 -11.80
C PRO A 401 19.95 42.31 -11.72
N GLU A 402 20.55 41.50 -12.61
CA GLU A 402 20.33 40.04 -12.77
C GLU A 402 20.78 39.23 -11.56
N THR A 403 21.59 39.77 -10.66
CA THR A 403 22.19 39.03 -9.53
C THR A 403 22.02 39.77 -8.21
N GLN A 404 20.88 39.56 -7.56
CA GLN A 404 20.79 39.93 -6.14
C GLN A 404 21.27 38.74 -5.27
N PRO A 405 22.17 39.00 -4.30
CA PRO A 405 22.60 38.00 -3.33
C PRO A 405 21.38 37.45 -2.58
N LEU A 406 21.48 36.17 -2.15
CA LEU A 406 20.41 35.55 -1.37
C LEU A 406 20.19 36.34 -0.08
N PRO A 407 18.96 36.82 0.21
CA PRO A 407 18.73 37.58 1.42
C PRO A 407 18.94 36.65 2.63
N ARG A 408 19.72 37.11 3.61
CA ARG A 408 19.99 36.35 4.87
C ARG A 408 18.71 35.82 5.51
N ARG A 409 17.62 36.60 5.43
CA ARG A 409 16.29 36.21 5.93
C ARG A 409 15.80 34.89 5.31
N ARG A 410 16.04 34.64 4.02
CA ARG A 410 15.64 33.40 3.34
C ARG A 410 16.43 32.20 3.87
N ILE A 411 17.72 32.38 4.12
CA ILE A 411 18.59 31.32 4.67
C ILE A 411 18.12 30.99 6.07
N VAL A 412 17.87 31.96 6.92
CA VAL A 412 17.38 31.76 8.29
C VAL A 412 16.03 31.05 8.28
N ILE A 413 15.08 31.51 7.45
CA ILE A 413 13.77 30.83 7.33
C ILE A 413 13.94 29.38 6.87
N GLY A 414 14.80 29.11 5.87
CA GLY A 414 15.08 27.76 5.39
C GLY A 414 15.67 26.86 6.48
N LEU A 415 16.63 27.37 7.26
CA LEU A 415 17.22 26.63 8.39
C LEU A 415 16.21 26.37 9.50
N VAL A 416 15.37 27.36 9.85
CA VAL A 416 14.33 27.19 10.87
C VAL A 416 13.31 26.13 10.44
N ILE A 417 12.81 26.19 9.18
CA ILE A 417 11.86 25.20 8.67
C ILE A 417 12.51 23.81 8.62
N PHE A 418 13.77 23.71 8.20
CA PHE A 418 14.50 22.45 8.19
C PHE A 418 14.65 21.88 9.60
N ALA A 419 15.09 22.70 10.57
CA ALA A 419 15.25 22.28 11.96
C ALA A 419 13.91 21.86 12.61
N LEU A 420 12.84 22.63 12.36
CA LEU A 420 11.49 22.28 12.83
C LEU A 420 10.99 20.98 12.15
N GLY A 421 11.29 20.80 10.87
CA GLY A 421 10.97 19.56 10.15
C GLY A 421 11.69 18.36 10.75
N CYS A 422 13.00 18.48 11.02
CA CYS A 422 13.77 17.41 11.70
C CYS A 422 13.24 17.15 13.12
N ALA A 423 12.92 18.20 13.89
CA ALA A 423 12.35 18.06 15.22
C ALA A 423 10.98 17.34 15.20
N ALA A 424 10.10 17.72 14.26
CA ALA A 424 8.81 17.08 14.10
C ALA A 424 8.94 15.58 13.69
N LEU A 425 9.93 15.26 12.83
CA LEU A 425 10.27 13.88 12.49
C LEU A 425 10.72 13.10 13.72
N VAL A 426 11.70 13.61 14.46
CA VAL A 426 12.22 12.94 15.66
C VAL A 426 11.09 12.71 16.67
N VAL A 427 10.29 13.74 16.96
CA VAL A 427 9.15 13.60 17.88
C VAL A 427 8.13 12.58 17.32
N GLY A 428 7.77 12.65 16.04
CA GLY A 428 6.80 11.75 15.44
C GLY A 428 7.25 10.29 15.36
N LEU A 429 8.56 10.04 15.15
CA LEU A 429 9.11 8.69 15.04
C LEU A 429 9.28 8.01 16.42
N PHE A 430 9.66 8.79 17.45
CA PHE A 430 10.01 8.24 18.77
C PHE A 430 8.96 8.49 19.86
N THR A 431 7.78 9.03 19.52
CA THR A 431 6.68 9.25 20.47
C THR A 431 5.48 8.36 20.15
N SER A 432 4.86 7.79 21.16
CA SER A 432 3.63 6.97 21.05
C SER A 432 2.33 7.80 21.00
N ALA A 433 2.39 9.09 20.70
CA ALA A 433 1.23 9.98 20.68
C ALA A 433 0.26 9.66 19.52
N GLY A 434 -1.05 9.83 19.73
CA GLY A 434 -2.08 9.60 18.72
C GLY A 434 -1.98 10.47 17.45
N SER A 435 -1.09 11.50 17.44
CA SER A 435 -0.77 12.37 16.31
C SER A 435 0.50 11.95 15.54
N LYS A 436 1.02 10.73 15.77
CA LYS A 436 2.28 10.23 15.18
C LYS A 436 2.37 10.44 13.67
N LEU A 437 1.36 10.02 12.92
CA LEU A 437 1.35 10.12 11.45
C LEU A 437 1.36 11.59 10.97
N GLN A 438 0.64 12.47 11.65
CA GLN A 438 0.59 13.90 11.31
C GLN A 438 1.94 14.58 11.54
N LEU A 439 2.63 14.24 12.64
CA LEU A 439 3.96 14.77 12.96
C LEU A 439 5.01 14.28 11.95
N ILE A 440 4.98 13.01 11.58
CA ILE A 440 5.86 12.45 10.54
C ILE A 440 5.62 13.18 9.20
N GLY A 441 4.37 13.30 8.77
CA GLY A 441 4.01 13.99 7.53
C GLY A 441 4.45 15.46 7.52
N ALA A 442 4.21 16.19 8.61
CA ALA A 442 4.67 17.57 8.77
C ALA A 442 6.21 17.67 8.78
N GLY A 443 6.87 16.70 9.40
CA GLY A 443 8.32 16.60 9.42
C GLY A 443 8.93 16.39 8.03
N PHE A 444 8.41 15.43 7.25
CA PHE A 444 8.81 15.22 5.86
C PHE A 444 8.63 16.50 5.03
N LEU A 445 7.46 17.13 5.11
CA LEU A 445 7.16 18.38 4.41
C LEU A 445 8.14 19.50 4.83
N GLY A 446 8.43 19.63 6.12
CA GLY A 446 9.36 20.61 6.66
C GLY A 446 10.79 20.40 6.16
N VAL A 447 11.29 19.17 6.17
CA VAL A 447 12.63 18.82 5.65
C VAL A 447 12.72 19.13 4.15
N PHE A 448 11.75 18.68 3.34
CA PHE A 448 11.77 18.97 1.90
C PHE A 448 11.69 20.47 1.59
N LEU A 449 10.81 21.19 2.25
CA LEU A 449 10.67 22.63 2.06
C LEU A 449 11.91 23.38 2.53
N GLY A 450 12.48 22.99 3.66
CA GLY A 450 13.71 23.53 4.20
C GLY A 450 14.88 23.36 3.24
N VAL A 451 15.11 22.11 2.76
CA VAL A 451 16.17 21.82 1.77
C VAL A 451 15.91 22.56 0.45
N ALA A 452 14.68 22.63 -0.05
CA ALA A 452 14.35 23.37 -1.27
C ALA A 452 14.63 24.88 -1.14
N LEU A 453 14.43 25.48 0.04
CA LEU A 453 14.76 26.87 0.32
C LEU A 453 16.27 27.10 0.42
N LEU A 454 17.02 26.12 0.93
CA LEU A 454 18.49 26.15 1.09
C LEU A 454 19.23 25.69 -0.18
N ALA A 455 18.58 24.93 -1.07
CA ALA A 455 19.18 24.40 -2.29
C ALA A 455 19.95 25.43 -3.14
N PRO A 456 19.52 26.72 -3.29
CA PRO A 456 20.28 27.70 -4.04
C PRO A 456 21.70 27.96 -3.50
N LEU A 457 21.96 27.70 -2.21
CA LEU A 457 23.31 27.77 -1.62
C LEU A 457 24.22 26.64 -2.12
N LEU A 458 23.63 25.47 -2.36
CA LEU A 458 24.35 24.26 -2.78
C LEU A 458 24.53 24.18 -4.30
N VAL A 459 23.76 24.94 -5.08
CA VAL A 459 23.86 24.95 -6.55
C VAL A 459 25.27 25.27 -7.04
N VAL A 460 25.87 26.33 -6.50
CA VAL A 460 27.18 26.79 -6.99
C VAL A 460 28.27 25.76 -6.72
N PRO A 461 28.50 25.30 -5.47
CA PRO A 461 29.57 24.34 -5.21
C PRO A 461 29.34 23.00 -5.92
N VAL A 462 28.12 22.47 -5.93
CA VAL A 462 27.82 21.20 -6.59
C VAL A 462 27.94 21.33 -8.11
N ALA A 463 27.47 22.42 -8.72
CA ALA A 463 27.63 22.64 -10.16
C ALA A 463 29.10 22.86 -10.59
N ILE A 464 29.99 23.30 -9.70
CA ILE A 464 31.44 23.33 -9.96
C ILE A 464 31.99 21.91 -10.04
N VAL A 465 31.69 21.07 -9.04
CA VAL A 465 32.15 19.67 -8.97
C VAL A 465 31.64 18.86 -10.15
N LEU A 466 30.32 18.92 -10.42
CA LEU A 466 29.70 18.18 -11.52
C LEU A 466 30.05 18.73 -12.92
N GLY A 467 30.29 20.02 -13.03
CA GLY A 467 30.64 20.66 -14.28
C GLY A 467 32.11 20.46 -14.69
N TRP A 468 33.02 20.20 -13.73
CA TRP A 468 34.43 20.00 -14.01
C TRP A 468 34.73 18.84 -14.99
N PRO A 469 34.19 17.62 -14.81
CA PRO A 469 34.40 16.53 -15.76
C PRO A 469 33.81 16.84 -17.16
N VAL A 470 32.63 17.49 -17.17
CA VAL A 470 31.94 17.86 -18.42
C VAL A 470 32.73 18.88 -19.20
N ALA A 471 33.38 19.84 -18.54
CA ALA A 471 34.24 20.85 -19.16
C ALA A 471 35.46 20.19 -19.82
N HIS A 472 36.10 19.18 -19.19
CA HIS A 472 37.25 18.48 -19.74
C HIS A 472 36.88 17.61 -20.94
N VAL A 473 35.71 16.92 -20.93
CA VAL A 473 35.30 16.00 -22.00
C VAL A 473 34.70 16.74 -23.20
N ARG A 474 34.01 17.88 -23.00
CA ARG A 474 33.26 18.58 -24.05
C ARG A 474 33.74 20.00 -24.37
N GLY A 475 34.85 20.44 -23.77
CA GLY A 475 35.46 21.74 -24.06
C GLY A 475 34.50 22.91 -23.85
N ALA A 476 34.45 23.87 -24.79
CA ALA A 476 33.67 25.08 -24.69
C ALA A 476 32.18 24.84 -24.40
N ALA A 477 31.55 23.81 -24.99
CA ALA A 477 30.14 23.50 -24.74
C ALA A 477 29.89 23.04 -23.29
N GLY A 478 30.83 22.26 -22.68
CA GLY A 478 30.77 21.84 -21.30
C GLY A 478 31.01 22.99 -20.31
N ILE A 479 31.98 23.87 -20.60
CA ILE A 479 32.24 25.07 -19.79
C ILE A 479 31.00 25.97 -19.75
N LEU A 480 30.38 26.23 -20.90
CA LEU A 480 29.17 27.05 -20.99
C LEU A 480 27.99 26.39 -20.26
N ALA A 481 27.82 25.08 -20.34
CA ALA A 481 26.79 24.35 -19.61
C ALA A 481 26.94 24.53 -18.08
N GLY A 482 28.15 24.36 -17.55
CA GLY A 482 28.44 24.56 -16.13
C GLY A 482 28.25 26.02 -15.67
N GLN A 483 28.67 26.98 -16.50
CA GLN A 483 28.48 28.44 -16.21
C GLN A 483 26.98 28.80 -16.21
N ASN A 484 26.20 28.25 -17.15
CA ASN A 484 24.74 28.48 -17.19
C ASN A 484 24.02 27.97 -15.94
N ALA A 485 24.35 26.75 -15.49
CA ALA A 485 23.77 26.20 -14.28
C ALA A 485 24.06 27.06 -13.02
N ARG A 486 25.22 27.75 -12.97
CA ARG A 486 25.66 28.61 -11.85
C ARG A 486 25.11 30.03 -11.91
N ARG A 487 24.86 30.55 -13.11
CA ARG A 487 24.45 31.96 -13.33
C ARG A 487 23.14 32.33 -12.61
N ASN A 488 22.18 31.37 -12.53
CA ASN A 488 20.89 31.58 -11.88
C ASN A 488 20.59 30.49 -10.81
N PRO A 489 21.27 30.51 -9.63
CA PRO A 489 21.17 29.47 -8.63
C PRO A 489 19.74 29.17 -8.14
N ARG A 490 18.89 30.24 -8.03
CA ARG A 490 17.49 30.09 -7.61
C ARG A 490 16.66 29.26 -8.58
N ARG A 491 16.86 29.48 -9.88
CA ARG A 491 16.13 28.78 -10.92
C ARG A 491 16.60 27.34 -11.02
N THR A 492 17.92 27.14 -11.05
CA THR A 492 18.54 25.81 -11.06
C THR A 492 18.07 24.98 -9.87
N ALA A 493 18.04 25.56 -8.65
CA ALA A 493 17.54 24.92 -7.45
C ALA A 493 16.07 24.51 -7.54
N LEU A 494 15.19 25.42 -8.04
CA LEU A 494 13.77 25.12 -8.20
C LEU A 494 13.52 23.99 -9.23
N THR A 495 14.32 23.95 -10.29
CA THR A 495 14.23 22.88 -11.28
C THR A 495 14.71 21.55 -10.70
N ALA A 496 15.84 21.56 -9.98
CA ALA A 496 16.41 20.39 -9.32
C ALA A 496 15.51 19.88 -8.17
N ALA A 497 14.76 20.76 -7.49
CA ALA A 497 13.93 20.41 -6.35
C ALA A 497 12.84 19.37 -6.67
N ALA A 498 12.24 19.43 -7.86
CA ALA A 498 11.25 18.43 -8.28
C ALA A 498 11.85 17.01 -8.37
N LEU A 499 13.05 16.91 -8.98
CA LEU A 499 13.75 15.62 -9.07
C LEU A 499 14.31 15.20 -7.70
N MET A 500 14.78 16.16 -6.90
CA MET A 500 15.22 15.92 -5.52
C MET A 500 14.13 15.24 -4.70
N ILE A 501 12.90 15.73 -4.73
CA ILE A 501 11.79 15.17 -3.95
C ILE A 501 11.49 13.73 -4.43
N GLY A 502 11.35 13.53 -5.75
CA GLY A 502 11.07 12.19 -6.30
C GLY A 502 12.17 11.19 -5.95
N LEU A 503 13.42 11.59 -6.10
CA LEU A 503 14.55 10.70 -5.84
C LEU A 503 14.80 10.47 -4.34
N ALA A 504 14.52 11.48 -3.49
CA ALA A 504 14.59 11.32 -2.05
C ALA A 504 13.60 10.28 -1.53
N LEU A 505 12.39 10.27 -2.10
CA LEU A 505 11.39 9.25 -1.76
C LEU A 505 11.79 7.86 -2.22
N VAL A 506 12.26 7.73 -3.47
CA VAL A 506 12.78 6.45 -3.98
C VAL A 506 13.91 5.94 -3.09
N THR A 507 14.83 6.82 -2.71
CA THR A 507 15.94 6.46 -1.83
C THR A 507 15.49 6.09 -0.43
N CYS A 508 14.56 6.84 0.16
CA CYS A 508 13.99 6.55 1.48
C CYS A 508 13.33 5.17 1.49
N VAL A 509 12.49 4.89 0.47
CA VAL A 509 11.84 3.58 0.32
C VAL A 509 12.86 2.48 0.05
N ALA A 510 13.90 2.71 -0.75
CA ALA A 510 14.94 1.71 -1.01
C ALA A 510 15.71 1.34 0.26
N VAL A 511 16.07 2.33 1.09
CA VAL A 511 16.72 2.08 2.40
C VAL A 511 15.80 1.28 3.32
N LEU A 512 14.52 1.68 3.42
CA LEU A 512 13.55 0.96 4.23
C LEU A 512 13.37 -0.49 3.73
N THR A 513 13.24 -0.68 2.42
CA THR A 513 13.11 -1.99 1.78
C THR A 513 14.28 -2.90 2.08
N ASP A 514 15.51 -2.42 1.85
CA ASP A 514 16.71 -3.20 2.11
C ASP A 514 16.86 -3.48 3.60
N SER A 515 16.51 -2.52 4.47
CA SER A 515 16.52 -2.73 5.92
C SER A 515 15.52 -3.81 6.37
N VAL A 516 14.28 -3.78 5.83
CA VAL A 516 13.28 -4.83 6.06
C VAL A 516 13.80 -6.18 5.56
N ARG A 517 14.36 -6.22 4.34
CA ARG A 517 14.87 -7.46 3.73
C ARG A 517 16.02 -8.07 4.52
N VAL A 518 16.98 -7.24 4.92
CA VAL A 518 18.13 -7.71 5.73
C VAL A 518 17.63 -8.17 7.09
N SER A 519 16.85 -7.36 7.80
CA SER A 519 16.31 -7.73 9.12
C SER A 519 15.45 -8.99 9.07
N THR A 520 14.64 -9.18 8.03
CA THR A 520 13.85 -10.41 7.85
C THR A 520 14.75 -11.61 7.58
N ASN A 521 15.77 -11.46 6.73
CA ASN A 521 16.72 -12.54 6.46
C ASN A 521 17.49 -12.93 7.73
N ASP A 522 17.99 -11.94 8.47
CA ASP A 522 18.74 -12.17 9.73
C ASP A 522 17.84 -12.77 10.81
N ALA A 523 16.58 -12.32 10.86
CA ALA A 523 15.57 -12.90 11.76
C ALA A 523 15.25 -14.36 11.41
N ILE A 524 15.14 -14.69 10.12
CA ILE A 524 14.95 -16.07 9.65
C ILE A 524 16.22 -16.90 9.96
N GLU A 525 17.41 -16.41 9.61
CA GLU A 525 18.66 -17.13 9.85
C GLU A 525 18.96 -17.30 11.36
N GLY A 526 18.65 -16.28 12.16
CA GLY A 526 18.86 -16.30 13.61
C GLY A 526 17.87 -17.16 14.37
N ALA A 527 16.62 -17.19 13.95
CA ALA A 527 15.54 -17.93 14.62
C ALA A 527 15.39 -19.37 14.10
N PHE A 528 15.64 -19.58 12.82
CA PHE A 528 15.34 -20.83 12.12
C PHE A 528 16.58 -21.72 12.07
N ARG A 529 16.63 -22.72 12.94
CA ARG A 529 17.70 -23.73 12.95
C ARG A 529 17.36 -24.94 12.12
N ALA A 530 16.07 -25.25 11.95
CA ALA A 530 15.61 -26.39 11.15
C ALA A 530 16.10 -26.32 9.71
N ASP A 531 16.31 -27.44 9.06
CA ASP A 531 16.67 -27.54 7.65
C ASP A 531 15.46 -27.29 6.74
N PHE A 532 14.28 -27.70 7.20
CA PHE A 532 13.02 -27.68 6.44
C PHE A 532 11.89 -27.06 7.23
N ILE A 533 10.98 -26.42 6.49
CA ILE A 533 9.71 -25.90 6.98
C ILE A 533 8.57 -26.40 6.10
N VAL A 534 7.51 -26.88 6.73
CA VAL A 534 6.25 -27.24 6.07
C VAL A 534 5.14 -26.37 6.61
N PHE A 535 4.42 -25.71 5.74
CA PHE A 535 3.35 -24.80 6.10
C PHE A 535 2.28 -24.74 4.99
N THR A 536 1.14 -24.14 5.28
CA THR A 536 0.08 -23.88 4.29
C THR A 536 -0.01 -22.38 4.00
N GLN A 537 -0.54 -22.02 2.84
CA GLN A 537 -0.99 -20.65 2.58
C GLN A 537 -2.35 -20.33 3.24
N GLY A 538 -3.03 -21.37 3.76
CA GLY A 538 -4.22 -21.24 4.59
C GLY A 538 -3.88 -21.01 6.07
N PRO A 539 -4.91 -20.94 6.94
CA PRO A 539 -4.69 -20.63 8.36
C PRO A 539 -3.98 -21.73 9.14
N ASP A 540 -4.33 -22.98 8.93
CA ASP A 540 -3.82 -24.15 9.66
C ASP A 540 -4.07 -25.47 8.90
N PHE A 541 -3.47 -26.58 9.34
CA PHE A 541 -3.62 -27.89 8.74
C PHE A 541 -3.62 -29.02 9.79
N ASN A 542 -4.02 -30.22 9.36
CA ASN A 542 -4.16 -31.39 10.24
C ASN A 542 -2.80 -31.87 10.74
N THR A 543 -2.77 -32.34 11.98
CA THR A 543 -1.62 -32.97 12.64
C THR A 543 -1.16 -34.26 11.96
N GLN A 544 -1.97 -34.87 11.07
CA GLN A 544 -1.58 -36.05 10.28
C GLN A 544 -0.33 -35.79 9.41
N ALA A 545 -0.14 -34.58 8.93
CA ALA A 545 1.05 -34.26 8.16
C ALA A 545 2.32 -34.34 9.02
N ALA A 546 2.28 -33.76 10.21
CA ALA A 546 3.39 -33.84 11.16
C ALA A 546 3.67 -35.33 11.56
N GLN A 547 2.62 -36.10 11.80
CA GLN A 547 2.73 -37.54 12.13
C GLN A 547 3.35 -38.36 10.97
N ALA A 548 2.99 -38.04 9.72
CA ALA A 548 3.61 -38.70 8.55
C ALA A 548 5.10 -38.37 8.47
N LEU A 549 5.48 -37.12 8.65
CA LEU A 549 6.86 -36.68 8.63
C LEU A 549 7.69 -37.23 9.80
N GLN A 550 7.07 -37.45 10.98
CA GLN A 550 7.73 -38.06 12.13
C GLN A 550 8.07 -39.56 11.90
N GLN A 551 7.37 -40.22 10.98
CA GLN A 551 7.61 -41.62 10.64
C GLN A 551 8.69 -41.81 9.56
N ASP A 552 9.10 -40.75 8.86
CA ASP A 552 10.14 -40.83 7.83
C ASP A 552 11.54 -40.88 8.48
N PRO A 553 12.32 -41.97 8.24
CA PRO A 553 13.64 -42.16 8.80
C PRO A 553 14.70 -41.15 8.23
N SER A 554 14.36 -40.46 7.13
CA SER A 554 15.24 -39.44 6.54
C SER A 554 15.17 -38.12 7.28
N LEU A 555 14.16 -37.91 8.15
CA LEU A 555 13.92 -36.70 8.93
C LEU A 555 14.21 -36.91 10.41
N ALA A 556 14.59 -35.86 11.08
CA ALA A 556 14.84 -35.82 12.52
C ALA A 556 14.25 -34.54 13.12
N ASP A 557 14.09 -34.53 14.45
CA ASP A 557 13.59 -33.38 15.20
C ASP A 557 12.28 -32.78 14.63
N VAL A 558 11.44 -33.61 14.02
CA VAL A 558 10.16 -33.16 13.46
C VAL A 558 9.29 -32.59 14.56
N THR A 559 8.97 -31.33 14.47
CA THR A 559 8.29 -30.57 15.51
C THR A 559 7.17 -29.72 14.93
N GLU A 560 5.98 -29.92 15.45
CA GLU A 560 4.80 -29.14 15.13
C GLU A 560 4.71 -27.86 15.95
N VAL A 561 4.30 -26.79 15.32
CA VAL A 561 3.93 -25.51 15.95
C VAL A 561 2.44 -25.30 15.75
N ARG A 562 1.70 -25.23 16.84
CA ARG A 562 0.26 -24.96 16.84
C ARG A 562 -0.03 -23.57 17.35
N GLY A 563 -0.93 -22.84 16.68
CA GLY A 563 -1.30 -21.50 17.05
C GLY A 563 -2.76 -21.43 17.51
N THR A 564 -3.02 -20.55 18.50
CA THR A 564 -4.38 -20.14 18.86
C THR A 564 -4.33 -18.75 19.54
N SER A 565 -5.50 -18.16 19.75
CA SER A 565 -5.60 -16.92 20.53
C SER A 565 -6.18 -17.18 21.90
N VAL A 566 -5.71 -16.48 22.92
CA VAL A 566 -6.22 -16.55 24.29
C VAL A 566 -6.52 -15.16 24.81
N LEU A 567 -7.49 -15.03 25.73
CA LEU A 567 -7.72 -13.79 26.44
C LEU A 567 -6.85 -13.74 27.69
N ILE A 568 -6.01 -12.70 27.75
CA ILE A 568 -5.19 -12.39 28.91
C ILE A 568 -5.57 -11.00 29.41
N ARG A 569 -6.09 -10.89 30.66
CA ARG A 569 -6.56 -9.62 31.22
C ARG A 569 -7.59 -8.87 30.35
N GLY A 570 -8.41 -9.60 29.60
CA GLY A 570 -9.42 -9.03 28.69
C GLY A 570 -8.89 -8.59 27.32
N SER A 571 -7.58 -8.74 27.07
CA SER A 571 -6.97 -8.54 25.74
C SER A 571 -6.66 -9.87 25.10
N SER A 572 -6.91 -10.00 23.80
CA SER A 572 -6.55 -11.20 23.06
C SER A 572 -5.08 -11.20 22.72
N GLN A 573 -4.46 -12.35 22.91
CA GLN A 573 -3.05 -12.58 22.66
C GLN A 573 -2.87 -13.88 21.91
N GLY A 574 -2.00 -13.86 20.87
CA GLY A 574 -1.60 -15.06 20.17
C GLY A 574 -0.72 -15.93 21.08
N ILE A 575 -0.99 -17.23 21.08
CA ILE A 575 -0.11 -18.21 21.70
C ILE A 575 0.34 -19.25 20.66
N ALA A 576 1.62 -19.62 20.72
CA ALA A 576 2.20 -20.74 19.98
C ALA A 576 2.50 -21.89 20.95
N ALA A 577 2.20 -23.12 20.54
CA ALA A 577 2.60 -24.30 21.29
C ALA A 577 3.60 -25.12 20.48
N ILE A 578 4.66 -25.57 21.14
CA ILE A 578 5.74 -26.36 20.53
C ILE A 578 6.20 -27.46 21.48
N ASP A 579 6.78 -28.54 20.95
CA ASP A 579 7.42 -29.55 21.78
C ASP A 579 8.72 -29.00 22.39
N PRO A 580 8.81 -28.95 23.74
CA PRO A 580 10.01 -28.48 24.41
C PRO A 580 11.28 -29.28 24.10
N ALA A 581 11.14 -30.56 23.76
CA ALA A 581 12.27 -31.46 23.50
C ALA A 581 13.08 -31.02 22.27
N ASN A 582 12.39 -30.59 21.22
CA ASN A 582 12.99 -30.21 19.95
C ASN A 582 13.16 -28.69 19.79
N LEU A 583 12.70 -27.89 20.76
CA LEU A 583 12.73 -26.42 20.65
C LEU A 583 14.12 -25.89 20.28
N GLY A 584 15.17 -26.40 20.93
CA GLY A 584 16.55 -25.90 20.73
C GLY A 584 17.22 -26.35 19.44
N SER A 585 16.76 -27.46 18.82
CA SER A 585 17.30 -27.98 17.56
C SER A 585 16.66 -27.34 16.33
N VAL A 586 15.38 -26.94 16.42
CA VAL A 586 14.63 -26.36 15.29
C VAL A 586 14.49 -24.86 15.36
N LEU A 587 14.48 -24.27 16.56
CA LEU A 587 14.31 -22.83 16.81
C LEU A 587 15.40 -22.30 17.76
N SER A 588 15.85 -21.08 17.50
CA SER A 588 16.73 -20.33 18.42
C SER A 588 15.96 -19.18 19.04
N LEU A 589 15.80 -19.20 20.36
CA LEU A 589 15.18 -18.10 21.10
C LEU A 589 16.24 -17.36 21.90
N THR A 590 16.36 -16.06 21.68
CA THR A 590 17.25 -15.19 22.46
C THR A 590 16.54 -14.80 23.75
N MET A 591 16.95 -15.39 24.88
CA MET A 591 16.33 -15.12 26.17
C MET A 591 16.83 -13.81 26.77
N VAL A 592 15.90 -12.97 27.23
CA VAL A 592 16.17 -11.74 28.02
C VAL A 592 16.26 -12.09 29.50
N SER A 593 15.38 -12.97 29.97
CA SER A 593 15.36 -13.49 31.35
C SER A 593 14.69 -14.85 31.44
N GLY A 594 15.04 -15.67 32.43
CA GLY A 594 14.53 -17.04 32.53
C GLY A 594 15.20 -18.00 31.52
N THR A 595 14.50 -19.12 31.19
CA THR A 595 14.99 -20.13 30.24
C THR A 595 13.90 -20.59 29.29
N ALA A 596 14.27 -20.91 28.04
CA ALA A 596 13.33 -21.45 27.06
C ALA A 596 12.80 -22.84 27.48
N SER A 597 13.63 -23.65 28.14
CA SER A 597 13.24 -24.98 28.66
C SER A 597 12.19 -24.92 29.77
N ALA A 598 11.85 -23.75 30.32
CA ALA A 598 10.80 -23.60 31.32
C ALA A 598 9.43 -24.11 30.84
N ILE A 599 9.15 -24.05 29.53
CA ILE A 599 7.88 -24.53 28.95
C ILE A 599 7.72 -26.07 29.06
N ALA A 600 8.79 -26.82 29.37
CA ALA A 600 8.70 -28.25 29.66
C ALA A 600 7.86 -28.55 30.91
N SER A 601 7.73 -27.57 31.83
CA SER A 601 6.85 -27.68 32.98
C SER A 601 5.41 -27.36 32.56
N ALA A 602 4.46 -28.19 32.99
CA ALA A 602 3.03 -27.96 32.72
C ALA A 602 2.59 -26.57 33.18
N ASN A 603 1.69 -25.94 32.42
CA ASN A 603 1.18 -24.60 32.69
C ASN A 603 2.25 -23.52 32.86
N THR A 604 3.32 -23.63 32.07
CA THR A 604 4.37 -22.62 32.01
C THR A 604 4.46 -22.04 30.60
N ALA A 605 4.60 -20.73 30.49
CA ALA A 605 4.79 -20.02 29.25
C ALA A 605 6.07 -19.18 29.26
N ILE A 606 6.64 -18.94 28.12
CA ILE A 606 7.55 -17.83 27.91
C ILE A 606 6.87 -16.78 27.07
N VAL A 607 7.26 -15.53 27.19
CA VAL A 607 6.63 -14.38 26.52
C VAL A 607 7.67 -13.49 25.89
N ASP A 608 7.35 -12.89 24.75
CA ASP A 608 8.26 -11.91 24.15
C ASP A 608 8.33 -10.62 24.98
N SER A 609 9.49 -9.94 24.89
CA SER A 609 9.77 -8.74 25.68
C SER A 609 8.85 -7.56 25.36
N THR A 610 8.35 -7.45 24.14
CA THR A 610 7.44 -6.38 23.69
C THR A 610 6.08 -6.56 24.35
N GLU A 611 5.54 -7.79 24.29
CA GLU A 611 4.27 -8.14 24.92
C GLU A 611 4.37 -8.12 26.44
N ALA A 612 5.48 -8.61 27.00
CA ALA A 612 5.72 -8.56 28.45
C ALA A 612 5.67 -7.12 29.00
N ASN A 613 6.30 -6.18 28.27
CA ASN A 613 6.27 -4.76 28.64
C ASN A 613 4.89 -4.14 28.44
N ALA A 614 4.18 -4.45 27.34
CA ALA A 614 2.86 -3.91 27.02
C ALA A 614 1.81 -4.38 28.04
N SER A 615 1.82 -5.66 28.39
CA SER A 615 0.89 -6.28 29.35
C SER A 615 1.31 -6.16 30.82
N GLY A 616 2.51 -5.61 31.11
CA GLY A 616 3.06 -5.50 32.46
C GLY A 616 3.26 -6.87 33.12
N VAL A 617 3.75 -7.86 32.37
CA VAL A 617 3.97 -9.23 32.80
C VAL A 617 5.45 -9.44 33.13
N HIS A 618 5.74 -10.10 34.24
CA HIS A 618 7.08 -10.32 34.75
C HIS A 618 7.41 -11.79 34.96
N LEU A 619 8.70 -12.11 34.98
CA LEU A 619 9.19 -13.46 35.23
C LEU A 619 8.65 -14.00 36.58
N GLY A 620 8.17 -15.25 36.56
CA GLY A 620 7.61 -15.94 37.74
C GLY A 620 6.14 -15.62 38.06
N GLN A 621 5.54 -14.64 37.38
CA GLN A 621 4.15 -14.24 37.58
C GLN A 621 3.18 -15.31 37.07
N LEU A 622 2.05 -15.50 37.78
CA LEU A 622 0.92 -16.30 37.34
C LEU A 622 -0.04 -15.41 36.55
N VAL A 623 -0.40 -15.84 35.34
CA VAL A 623 -1.29 -15.16 34.43
C VAL A 623 -2.39 -16.14 34.02
N THR A 624 -3.66 -15.72 34.11
CA THR A 624 -4.79 -16.58 33.70
C THR A 624 -4.98 -16.47 32.18
N PHE A 625 -4.86 -17.61 31.50
CA PHE A 625 -5.19 -17.75 30.09
C PHE A 625 -6.63 -18.23 29.95
N ASN A 626 -7.48 -17.46 29.28
CA ASN A 626 -8.84 -17.90 28.95
C ASN A 626 -8.85 -18.35 27.49
N PHE A 627 -9.00 -19.65 27.29
CA PHE A 627 -8.97 -20.25 25.97
C PHE A 627 -10.31 -20.09 25.22
N PRO A 628 -10.33 -20.15 23.88
CA PRO A 628 -11.54 -19.93 23.07
C PRO A 628 -12.72 -20.85 23.41
N GLN A 629 -12.46 -22.04 23.95
CA GLN A 629 -13.48 -23.02 24.31
C GLN A 629 -14.01 -22.85 25.75
N GLY A 630 -13.68 -21.73 26.42
CA GLY A 630 -14.16 -21.40 27.75
C GLY A 630 -13.33 -22.00 28.90
N ALA A 631 -12.29 -22.78 28.61
CA ALA A 631 -11.35 -23.24 29.62
C ALA A 631 -10.47 -22.07 30.12
N SER A 632 -10.20 -22.05 31.43
CA SER A 632 -9.28 -21.08 32.04
C SER A 632 -8.18 -21.82 32.77
N ALA A 633 -6.91 -21.49 32.50
CA ALA A 633 -5.78 -22.09 33.17
C ALA A 633 -4.83 -21.00 33.72
N PRO A 634 -4.37 -21.13 34.99
CA PRO A 634 -3.29 -20.30 35.50
C PRO A 634 -1.97 -20.78 34.92
N VAL A 635 -1.27 -19.91 34.21
CA VAL A 635 -0.01 -20.16 33.51
C VAL A 635 1.10 -19.31 34.14
N ARG A 636 2.23 -19.93 34.51
CA ARG A 636 3.38 -19.23 35.08
C ARG A 636 4.31 -18.74 33.97
N ILE A 637 4.81 -17.52 34.07
CA ILE A 637 5.82 -17.02 33.15
C ILE A 637 7.21 -17.52 33.55
N GLY A 638 7.76 -18.45 32.78
CA GLY A 638 9.06 -19.08 33.02
C GLY A 638 10.24 -18.41 32.32
N GLY A 639 9.97 -17.52 31.38
CA GLY A 639 11.00 -16.76 30.67
C GLY A 639 10.46 -15.62 29.84
N ILE A 640 11.33 -14.66 29.54
CA ILE A 640 11.07 -13.55 28.62
C ILE A 640 12.13 -13.65 27.52
N TYR A 641 11.70 -13.63 26.25
CA TYR A 641 12.56 -13.75 25.09
C TYR A 641 12.40 -12.53 24.15
N THR A 642 13.33 -12.33 23.23
CA THR A 642 13.18 -11.34 22.16
C THR A 642 12.36 -11.95 21.02
N ALA A 643 11.27 -11.31 20.60
CA ALA A 643 10.46 -11.74 19.48
C ALA A 643 11.31 -11.98 18.23
N ASN A 644 10.96 -12.99 17.44
CA ASN A 644 11.61 -13.27 16.17
C ASN A 644 10.58 -13.45 15.03
N ALA A 645 11.04 -13.67 13.81
CA ALA A 645 10.19 -13.75 12.61
C ALA A 645 9.22 -14.94 12.61
N LEU A 646 9.46 -15.98 13.40
CA LEU A 646 8.65 -17.21 13.44
C LEU A 646 7.76 -17.29 14.67
N VAL A 647 8.18 -16.69 15.77
CA VAL A 647 7.50 -16.79 17.06
C VAL A 647 7.45 -15.43 17.74
N SER A 648 6.25 -15.00 18.08
CA SER A 648 5.96 -13.80 18.87
C SER A 648 4.83 -14.10 19.87
N GLY A 649 4.63 -13.22 20.84
CA GLY A 649 3.62 -13.42 21.87
C GLY A 649 4.02 -14.47 22.90
N TYR A 650 3.08 -15.29 23.30
CA TYR A 650 3.30 -16.33 24.32
C TYR A 650 3.61 -17.66 23.67
N VAL A 651 4.59 -18.40 24.22
CA VAL A 651 4.91 -19.77 23.81
C VAL A 651 4.70 -20.72 24.99
N VAL A 652 3.99 -21.80 24.73
CA VAL A 652 3.69 -22.86 25.70
C VAL A 652 4.12 -24.21 25.15
N SER A 653 4.08 -25.27 25.97
CA SER A 653 4.22 -26.63 25.45
C SER A 653 2.91 -27.14 24.82
N LEU A 654 3.00 -28.07 23.87
CA LEU A 654 1.85 -28.82 23.34
C LEU A 654 1.04 -29.45 24.48
N ALA A 655 1.71 -30.00 25.50
CA ALA A 655 1.07 -30.57 26.69
C ALA A 655 0.25 -29.53 27.50
N THR A 656 0.57 -28.26 27.43
CA THR A 656 -0.24 -27.19 28.05
C THR A 656 -1.44 -26.80 27.16
N MET A 657 -1.27 -26.81 25.84
CA MET A 657 -2.32 -26.41 24.89
C MET A 657 -3.39 -27.49 24.68
N GLU A 658 -3.00 -28.73 24.42
CA GLU A 658 -3.91 -29.80 24.02
C GLU A 658 -5.10 -30.06 24.95
N PRO A 659 -4.97 -30.04 26.30
CA PRO A 659 -6.11 -30.23 27.18
C PRO A 659 -7.11 -29.07 27.12
N ASN A 660 -6.65 -27.88 26.74
CA ASN A 660 -7.45 -26.66 26.72
C ASN A 660 -8.00 -26.34 25.32
N VAL A 661 -7.36 -26.85 24.26
CA VAL A 661 -7.74 -26.67 22.86
C VAL A 661 -7.53 -27.98 22.11
N PRO A 662 -8.39 -29.00 22.31
CA PRO A 662 -8.21 -30.34 21.72
C PRO A 662 -8.22 -30.37 20.18
N ALA A 663 -8.87 -29.38 19.55
CA ALA A 663 -8.95 -29.24 18.10
C ALA A 663 -7.87 -28.32 17.52
N ALA A 664 -6.83 -27.98 18.28
CA ALA A 664 -5.73 -27.16 17.77
C ALA A 664 -5.01 -27.89 16.63
N ARG A 665 -4.72 -27.15 15.56
CA ARG A 665 -4.08 -27.65 14.35
C ARG A 665 -2.69 -27.08 14.19
N ASP A 666 -1.92 -27.72 13.31
CA ASP A 666 -0.57 -27.28 13.01
C ASP A 666 -0.60 -26.05 12.10
N THR A 667 0.16 -25.02 12.44
CA THR A 667 0.40 -23.87 11.58
C THR A 667 1.68 -24.05 10.78
N ILE A 668 2.67 -24.69 11.37
CA ILE A 668 3.99 -24.93 10.79
C ILE A 668 4.49 -26.27 11.33
N VAL A 669 5.19 -27.06 10.51
CA VAL A 669 6.02 -28.17 10.94
C VAL A 669 7.46 -27.89 10.56
N LEU A 670 8.37 -28.03 11.52
CA LEU A 670 9.81 -27.86 11.38
C LEU A 670 10.49 -29.23 11.43
N ALA A 671 11.48 -29.46 10.58
CA ALA A 671 12.20 -30.72 10.54
C ALA A 671 13.70 -30.52 10.21
N ASN A 672 14.53 -31.39 10.70
CA ASN A 672 15.94 -31.52 10.32
C ASN A 672 16.17 -32.76 9.45
N ALA A 673 17.23 -32.77 8.67
CA ALA A 673 17.71 -33.99 8.05
C ALA A 673 18.25 -34.96 9.11
N ALA A 674 17.96 -36.25 8.98
CA ALA A 674 18.46 -37.24 9.91
C ALA A 674 20.00 -37.38 9.81
N ASN A 675 20.62 -37.81 10.91
CA ASN A 675 22.07 -37.96 10.95
C ASN A 675 22.55 -38.96 9.88
N GLY A 676 23.44 -38.50 9.01
CA GLY A 676 23.98 -39.29 7.90
C GLY A 676 23.19 -39.23 6.59
N VAL A 677 22.05 -38.53 6.57
CA VAL A 677 21.25 -38.24 5.36
C VAL A 677 21.64 -36.85 4.85
N SER A 678 21.90 -36.74 3.55
CA SER A 678 22.18 -35.41 2.97
C SER A 678 20.91 -34.56 2.93
N PRO A 679 21.01 -33.23 3.11
CA PRO A 679 19.83 -32.35 3.02
C PRO A 679 19.02 -32.52 1.73
N SER A 680 19.69 -32.74 0.60
CA SER A 680 19.01 -32.99 -0.67
C SER A 680 18.24 -34.32 -0.73
N GLN A 681 18.70 -35.35 -0.04
CA GLN A 681 17.96 -36.62 0.06
C GLN A 681 16.76 -36.49 1.01
N ALA A 682 16.94 -35.80 2.15
CA ALA A 682 15.84 -35.51 3.07
C ALA A 682 14.78 -34.60 2.41
N GLU A 683 15.18 -33.66 1.58
CA GLU A 683 14.27 -32.80 0.81
C GLU A 683 13.39 -33.59 -0.18
N VAL A 684 13.98 -34.56 -0.89
CA VAL A 684 13.23 -35.46 -1.79
C VAL A 684 12.21 -36.30 -1.02
N ALA A 685 12.61 -36.85 0.15
CA ALA A 685 11.72 -37.60 1.01
C ALA A 685 10.58 -36.73 1.56
N LEU A 686 10.90 -35.55 2.06
CA LEU A 686 9.95 -34.55 2.53
C LEU A 686 8.91 -34.19 1.45
N HIS A 687 9.36 -33.89 0.24
CA HIS A 687 8.44 -33.60 -0.87
C HIS A 687 7.57 -34.80 -1.26
N HIS A 688 8.09 -36.01 -1.12
CA HIS A 688 7.31 -37.24 -1.36
C HIS A 688 6.18 -37.37 -0.35
N ASP A 689 6.48 -37.15 0.94
CA ASP A 689 5.50 -37.31 2.02
C ASP A 689 4.43 -36.22 2.00
N VAL A 690 4.87 -34.97 1.75
CA VAL A 690 3.95 -33.82 1.65
C VAL A 690 3.06 -33.89 0.42
N LYS A 691 3.41 -34.68 -0.61
CA LYS A 691 2.58 -34.85 -1.81
C LYS A 691 1.18 -35.38 -1.51
N ALA A 692 1.02 -36.13 -0.40
CA ALA A 692 -0.30 -36.58 0.07
C ALA A 692 -1.18 -35.45 0.63
N PHE A 693 -0.60 -34.24 0.82
CA PHE A 693 -1.27 -33.09 1.40
C PHE A 693 -1.16 -31.88 0.43
N PRO A 694 -2.04 -31.76 -0.57
CA PRO A 694 -1.90 -30.81 -1.69
C PRO A 694 -1.84 -29.33 -1.30
N LEU A 695 -2.29 -28.96 -0.10
CA LEU A 695 -2.25 -27.59 0.40
C LEU A 695 -0.94 -27.23 1.09
N LEU A 696 -0.11 -28.22 1.40
CA LEU A 696 1.14 -27.98 2.10
C LEU A 696 2.27 -27.65 1.15
N MET A 697 3.08 -26.73 1.56
CA MET A 697 4.32 -26.34 0.92
C MET A 697 5.48 -26.77 1.81
N ALA A 698 6.33 -27.62 1.30
CA ALA A 698 7.56 -28.02 1.94
C ALA A 698 8.71 -27.23 1.30
N MET A 699 9.52 -26.59 2.11
CA MET A 699 10.62 -25.74 1.65
C MET A 699 11.86 -25.96 2.51
N SER A 700 13.02 -25.95 1.88
CA SER A 700 14.28 -25.76 2.58
C SER A 700 14.36 -24.33 3.17
N ARG A 701 15.24 -24.10 4.14
CA ARG A 701 15.48 -22.76 4.72
C ARG A 701 15.77 -21.70 3.64
N SER A 702 16.53 -22.07 2.62
CA SER A 702 16.90 -21.17 1.51
C SER A 702 15.71 -20.84 0.61
N GLU A 703 14.84 -21.80 0.32
CA GLU A 703 13.64 -21.60 -0.46
C GLU A 703 12.60 -20.76 0.30
N TYR A 704 12.41 -21.03 1.60
CA TYR A 704 11.52 -20.23 2.44
C TYR A 704 11.94 -18.75 2.50
N ARG A 705 13.25 -18.49 2.66
CA ARG A 705 13.80 -17.13 2.58
C ARG A 705 13.49 -16.47 1.23
N THR A 706 13.66 -17.21 0.13
CA THR A 706 13.36 -16.70 -1.22
C THR A 706 11.86 -16.45 -1.39
N PHE A 707 11.01 -17.32 -0.86
CA PHE A 707 9.56 -17.19 -0.90
C PHE A 707 9.06 -15.94 -0.14
N VAL A 708 9.54 -15.74 1.10
CA VAL A 708 9.22 -14.54 1.89
C VAL A 708 9.74 -13.28 1.20
N GLY A 709 10.97 -13.35 0.64
CA GLY A 709 11.55 -12.25 -0.14
C GLY A 709 10.71 -11.90 -1.38
N ALA A 710 10.22 -12.88 -2.13
CA ALA A 710 9.40 -12.67 -3.31
C ALA A 710 8.03 -12.03 -2.98
N SER A 711 7.45 -12.37 -1.84
CA SER A 711 6.21 -11.75 -1.34
C SER A 711 6.43 -10.28 -1.02
N LEU A 712 7.53 -9.94 -0.35
CA LEU A 712 7.95 -8.56 -0.10
C LEU A 712 8.22 -7.80 -1.41
N ASP A 713 8.92 -8.42 -2.36
CA ASP A 713 9.24 -7.81 -3.67
C ASP A 713 7.97 -7.44 -4.45
N SER A 714 6.92 -8.22 -4.36
CA SER A 714 5.63 -7.94 -5.01
C SER A 714 4.98 -6.68 -4.46
N PHE A 715 4.95 -6.51 -3.14
CA PHE A 715 4.46 -5.29 -2.48
C PHE A 715 5.33 -4.07 -2.84
N LEU A 716 6.65 -4.24 -2.85
CA LEU A 716 7.59 -3.19 -3.16
C LEU A 716 7.53 -2.74 -4.62
N ASN A 717 7.29 -3.66 -5.56
CA ASN A 717 7.09 -3.33 -6.97
C ASN A 717 5.89 -2.41 -7.18
N LEU A 718 4.82 -2.56 -6.40
CA LEU A 718 3.71 -1.61 -6.38
C LEU A 718 4.19 -0.22 -5.97
N ILE A 719 4.93 -0.12 -4.86
CA ILE A 719 5.48 1.16 -4.36
C ILE A 719 6.41 1.79 -5.41
N TYR A 720 7.32 1.02 -6.01
CA TYR A 720 8.21 1.52 -7.07
C TYR A 720 7.43 1.99 -8.30
N THR A 721 6.35 1.32 -8.66
CA THR A 721 5.47 1.75 -9.76
C THR A 721 4.84 3.11 -9.45
N LEU A 722 4.36 3.33 -8.24
CA LEU A 722 3.82 4.62 -7.80
C LEU A 722 4.89 5.72 -7.79
N LEU A 723 6.10 5.41 -7.33
CA LEU A 723 7.23 6.35 -7.33
C LEU A 723 7.69 6.71 -8.75
N ALA A 724 7.58 5.81 -9.72
CA ALA A 724 7.89 6.09 -11.11
C ALA A 724 7.06 7.25 -11.67
N PHE A 725 5.79 7.38 -11.27
CA PHE A 725 4.96 8.53 -11.66
C PHE A 725 5.51 9.86 -11.11
N ALA A 726 5.99 9.88 -9.86
CA ALA A 726 6.60 11.08 -9.28
C ALA A 726 7.88 11.49 -10.05
N ILE A 727 8.68 10.51 -10.48
CA ILE A 727 9.86 10.74 -11.32
C ILE A 727 9.46 11.28 -12.70
N ILE A 728 8.42 10.74 -13.32
CA ILE A 728 7.92 11.23 -14.62
C ILE A 728 7.50 12.70 -14.49
N ILE A 729 6.77 13.07 -13.44
CA ILE A 729 6.40 14.47 -13.16
C ILE A 729 7.66 15.35 -13.03
N ALA A 730 8.68 14.88 -12.32
CA ALA A 730 9.94 15.60 -12.14
C ALA A 730 10.69 15.81 -13.47
N VAL A 731 10.78 14.79 -14.32
CA VAL A 731 11.41 14.85 -15.64
C VAL A 731 10.70 15.86 -16.56
N LEU A 732 9.37 15.85 -16.55
CA LEU A 732 8.57 16.83 -17.29
C LEU A 732 8.76 18.24 -16.74
N GLY A 733 8.97 18.37 -15.44
CA GLY A 733 9.33 19.63 -14.77
C GLY A 733 10.65 20.20 -15.27
N ILE A 734 11.67 19.36 -15.37
CA ILE A 734 12.98 19.75 -15.91
C ILE A 734 12.84 20.16 -17.39
N ALA A 735 12.14 19.35 -18.20
CA ALA A 735 11.92 19.64 -19.62
C ALA A 735 11.21 20.98 -19.82
N ASN A 736 10.14 21.25 -19.05
CA ASN A 736 9.39 22.49 -19.08
C ASN A 736 10.29 23.70 -18.76
N THR A 737 11.09 23.60 -17.69
CA THR A 737 11.98 24.70 -17.29
C THR A 737 13.07 24.95 -18.32
N LEU A 738 13.62 23.88 -18.93
CA LEU A 738 14.63 24.02 -19.99
C LEU A 738 14.05 24.63 -21.27
N ILE A 739 12.83 24.26 -21.66
CA ILE A 739 12.15 24.87 -22.81
C ILE A 739 12.03 26.37 -22.61
N LEU A 740 11.57 26.78 -21.43
CA LEU A 740 11.43 28.21 -21.07
C LEU A 740 12.79 28.90 -21.00
N SER A 741 13.83 28.23 -20.48
CA SER A 741 15.21 28.73 -20.47
C SER A 741 15.73 29.04 -21.87
N VAL A 742 15.50 28.13 -22.80
CA VAL A 742 15.91 28.30 -24.20
C VAL A 742 15.18 29.48 -24.85
N LEU A 743 13.88 29.64 -24.57
CA LEU A 743 13.09 30.76 -25.09
C LEU A 743 13.57 32.12 -24.57
N GLU A 744 13.92 32.26 -23.27
CA GLU A 744 14.43 33.48 -22.67
C GLU A 744 15.82 33.86 -23.21
N ARG A 745 16.64 32.86 -23.56
CA ARG A 745 18.03 33.08 -24.01
C ARG A 745 18.17 32.96 -25.52
N THR A 746 17.05 33.10 -26.26
CA THR A 746 17.06 33.01 -27.74
C THR A 746 18.05 33.96 -28.38
N ARG A 747 18.17 35.22 -27.88
CA ARG A 747 19.13 36.21 -28.37
C ARG A 747 20.58 35.83 -28.07
N GLU A 748 20.87 35.33 -26.83
CA GLU A 748 22.21 34.86 -26.47
C GLU A 748 22.64 33.67 -27.35
N ILE A 749 21.73 32.67 -27.55
CA ILE A 749 21.95 31.52 -28.39
C ILE A 749 22.14 31.93 -29.86
N GLY A 750 21.36 32.93 -30.32
CA GLY A 750 21.48 33.49 -31.68
C GLY A 750 22.87 34.16 -31.89
N LEU A 751 23.31 34.94 -30.92
CA LEU A 751 24.62 35.59 -30.92
C LEU A 751 25.78 34.58 -30.89
N LEU A 752 25.71 33.56 -30.03
CA LEU A 752 26.73 32.48 -29.99
C LEU A 752 26.81 31.73 -31.33
N ARG A 753 25.65 31.50 -31.98
CA ARG A 753 25.59 30.87 -33.29
C ARG A 753 26.10 31.78 -34.41
N ALA A 754 25.88 33.09 -34.31
CA ALA A 754 26.46 34.05 -35.24
C ALA A 754 27.99 34.16 -35.12
N LEU A 755 28.53 33.96 -33.90
CA LEU A 755 29.97 33.88 -33.61
C LEU A 755 30.57 32.51 -33.98
N GLY A 756 29.82 31.60 -34.64
CA GLY A 756 30.33 30.33 -35.17
C GLY A 756 29.98 29.05 -34.38
N MET A 757 29.16 29.15 -33.31
CA MET A 757 28.72 27.94 -32.59
C MET A 757 27.83 27.06 -33.49
N THR A 758 28.22 25.81 -33.69
CA THR A 758 27.45 24.85 -34.50
C THR A 758 26.15 24.40 -33.78
N ARG A 759 25.18 23.89 -34.57
CA ARG A 759 23.96 23.29 -34.05
C ARG A 759 24.25 22.11 -33.11
N SER A 760 25.29 21.34 -33.35
CA SER A 760 25.73 20.21 -32.52
C SER A 760 26.24 20.71 -31.16
N GLN A 761 27.07 21.76 -31.16
CA GLN A 761 27.57 22.38 -29.89
C GLN A 761 26.46 23.01 -29.07
N THR A 762 25.47 23.68 -29.70
CA THR A 762 24.28 24.22 -29.02
C THR A 762 23.48 23.09 -28.38
N ARG A 763 23.28 21.97 -29.13
CA ARG A 763 22.61 20.78 -28.57
C ARG A 763 23.38 20.19 -27.38
N SER A 764 24.69 20.06 -27.51
CA SER A 764 25.56 19.56 -26.43
C SER A 764 25.49 20.44 -25.19
N MET A 765 25.57 21.75 -25.33
CA MET A 765 25.47 22.70 -24.21
C MET A 765 24.17 22.53 -23.42
N VAL A 766 23.00 22.50 -24.07
CA VAL A 766 21.70 22.37 -23.40
C VAL A 766 21.53 20.98 -22.76
N ARG A 767 22.01 19.92 -23.39
CA ARG A 767 21.97 18.56 -22.80
C ARG A 767 22.79 18.50 -21.51
N TRP A 768 24.02 19.00 -21.54
CA TRP A 768 24.89 18.94 -20.36
C TRP A 768 24.45 19.88 -19.25
N GLU A 769 23.83 21.03 -19.59
CA GLU A 769 23.15 21.89 -18.62
C GLU A 769 22.05 21.09 -17.89
N SER A 770 21.22 20.32 -18.63
CA SER A 770 20.19 19.48 -18.07
C SER A 770 20.76 18.36 -17.19
N VAL A 771 21.81 17.69 -17.64
CA VAL A 771 22.48 16.63 -16.84
C VAL A 771 23.03 17.18 -15.53
N ILE A 772 23.67 18.36 -15.55
CA ILE A 772 24.17 18.98 -14.33
C ILE A 772 23.03 19.30 -13.36
N ILE A 773 21.90 19.84 -13.87
CA ILE A 773 20.71 20.15 -13.04
C ILE A 773 20.11 18.86 -12.47
N SER A 774 20.01 17.79 -13.25
CA SER A 774 19.45 16.51 -12.82
C SER A 774 20.34 15.82 -11.78
N LEU A 775 21.66 15.83 -11.99
CA LEU A 775 22.62 15.29 -11.02
C LEU A 775 22.65 16.09 -9.72
N LEU A 776 22.46 17.42 -9.81
CA LEU A 776 22.29 18.25 -8.61
C LEU A 776 21.06 17.81 -7.81
N GLY A 777 19.91 17.62 -8.50
CA GLY A 777 18.70 17.11 -7.89
C GLY A 777 18.91 15.71 -7.28
N ALA A 778 19.67 14.85 -7.99
CA ALA A 778 20.02 13.51 -7.52
C ALA A 778 20.86 13.55 -6.24
N VAL A 779 21.95 14.32 -6.20
CA VAL A 779 22.81 14.40 -5.01
C VAL A 779 22.02 14.89 -3.80
N LEU A 780 21.20 15.92 -3.96
CA LEU A 780 20.36 16.44 -2.88
C LEU A 780 19.27 15.43 -2.49
N GLY A 781 18.64 14.76 -3.48
CA GLY A 781 17.61 13.75 -3.26
C GLY A 781 18.14 12.52 -2.56
N LEU A 782 19.27 11.99 -3.01
CA LEU A 782 19.92 10.84 -2.37
C LEU A 782 20.33 11.16 -0.92
N ALA A 783 20.90 12.34 -0.66
CA ALA A 783 21.30 12.74 0.68
C ALA A 783 20.10 12.86 1.64
N VAL A 784 19.03 13.53 1.20
CA VAL A 784 17.81 13.70 2.00
C VAL A 784 17.11 12.34 2.17
N GLY A 785 16.99 11.56 1.09
CA GLY A 785 16.32 10.25 1.12
C GLY A 785 17.04 9.23 1.99
N LEU A 786 18.38 9.24 1.97
CA LEU A 786 19.19 8.40 2.85
C LEU A 786 18.96 8.78 4.32
N GLY A 787 19.04 10.08 4.66
CA GLY A 787 18.80 10.53 6.03
C GLY A 787 17.38 10.19 6.53
N LEU A 788 16.37 10.38 5.68
CA LEU A 788 14.98 10.02 6.01
C LEU A 788 14.78 8.50 6.11
N GLY A 789 15.37 7.73 5.19
CA GLY A 789 15.31 6.27 5.20
C GLY A 789 15.91 5.66 6.45
N VAL A 790 17.12 6.12 6.84
CA VAL A 790 17.78 5.71 8.09
C VAL A 790 16.93 6.07 9.31
N ALA A 791 16.37 7.29 9.37
CA ALA A 791 15.54 7.72 10.48
C ALA A 791 14.26 6.88 10.62
N VAL A 792 13.56 6.61 9.49
CA VAL A 792 12.34 5.79 9.49
C VAL A 792 12.67 4.34 9.85
N SER A 793 13.70 3.73 9.24
CA SER A 793 14.08 2.35 9.56
C SER A 793 14.46 2.19 11.03
N GLY A 794 15.21 3.16 11.59
CA GLY A 794 15.59 3.13 13.00
C GLY A 794 14.41 3.27 13.98
N SER A 795 13.32 3.97 13.58
CA SER A 795 12.12 4.09 14.41
C SER A 795 11.21 2.85 14.39
N LEU A 796 11.45 1.93 13.47
CA LEU A 796 10.69 0.69 13.31
C LEU A 796 11.39 -0.52 13.94
N HIS A 797 12.39 -0.25 14.81
CA HIS A 797 13.13 -1.30 15.52
C HIS A 797 12.21 -2.22 16.32
N ASP A 798 11.23 -1.64 17.03
CA ASP A 798 10.23 -2.38 17.81
C ASP A 798 9.26 -3.23 16.93
N LEU A 799 9.21 -2.95 15.61
CA LEU A 799 8.43 -3.71 14.64
C LEU A 799 9.27 -4.75 13.87
N GLY A 800 10.48 -5.06 14.37
CA GLY A 800 11.32 -6.12 13.82
C GLY A 800 12.36 -5.66 12.78
N ILE A 801 12.52 -4.35 12.53
CA ILE A 801 13.59 -3.83 11.67
C ILE A 801 14.82 -3.57 12.54
N THR A 802 15.63 -4.60 12.74
CA THR A 802 16.80 -4.56 13.64
C THR A 802 18.07 -3.99 12.97
N GLU A 803 18.19 -4.16 11.65
CA GLU A 803 19.36 -3.76 10.88
C GLU A 803 19.02 -2.64 9.88
N ILE A 804 19.91 -1.64 9.80
CA ILE A 804 19.78 -0.56 8.82
C ILE A 804 20.69 -0.85 7.63
N ALA A 805 20.11 -1.26 6.52
CA ALA A 805 20.82 -1.55 5.28
C ALA A 805 20.79 -0.36 4.32
N ILE A 806 21.96 0.01 3.81
CA ILE A 806 22.11 1.07 2.81
C ILE A 806 22.41 0.45 1.45
N PRO A 807 21.46 0.54 0.47
CA PRO A 807 21.61 -0.07 -0.85
C PRO A 807 22.59 0.70 -1.74
N GLY A 808 23.89 0.58 -1.51
CA GLY A 808 24.92 1.35 -2.22
C GLY A 808 24.85 1.22 -3.74
N SER A 809 24.62 0.00 -4.26
CA SER A 809 24.45 -0.27 -5.71
C SER A 809 23.24 0.45 -6.29
N ASN A 810 22.10 0.43 -5.58
CA ASN A 810 20.88 1.09 -6.00
C ASN A 810 21.03 2.62 -6.00
N LEU A 811 21.74 3.18 -5.01
CA LEU A 811 22.01 4.63 -4.97
C LEU A 811 22.83 5.10 -6.18
N ILE A 812 23.86 4.34 -6.57
CA ILE A 812 24.65 4.62 -7.79
C ILE A 812 23.76 4.50 -9.04
N PHE A 813 22.94 3.46 -9.12
CA PHE A 813 22.00 3.25 -10.22
C PHE A 813 21.00 4.42 -10.32
N TYR A 814 20.45 4.89 -9.21
CA TYR A 814 19.54 6.06 -9.19
C TYR A 814 20.24 7.34 -9.65
N ALA A 815 21.50 7.55 -9.28
CA ALA A 815 22.27 8.70 -9.76
C ALA A 815 22.49 8.63 -11.28
N ILE A 816 22.78 7.45 -11.82
CA ILE A 816 22.95 7.23 -13.28
C ILE A 816 21.62 7.48 -14.00
N ILE A 817 20.53 6.92 -13.50
CA ILE A 817 19.18 7.11 -14.07
C ILE A 817 18.79 8.59 -14.03
N ALA A 818 19.09 9.32 -12.99
CA ALA A 818 18.84 10.76 -12.91
C ALA A 818 19.60 11.51 -14.02
N GLY A 819 20.84 11.12 -14.32
CA GLY A 819 21.61 11.65 -15.45
C GLY A 819 20.95 11.35 -16.81
N VAL A 820 20.45 10.11 -16.99
CA VAL A 820 19.71 9.70 -18.19
C VAL A 820 18.40 10.51 -18.32
N PHE A 821 17.67 10.69 -17.26
CA PHE A 821 16.47 11.54 -17.22
C PHE A 821 16.78 12.99 -17.57
N GLY A 822 17.93 13.50 -17.16
CA GLY A 822 18.42 14.81 -17.61
C GLY A 822 18.59 14.89 -19.13
N VAL A 823 19.16 13.84 -19.75
CA VAL A 823 19.27 13.79 -21.21
C VAL A 823 17.89 13.71 -21.87
N VAL A 824 17.00 12.86 -21.37
CA VAL A 824 15.63 12.68 -21.90
C VAL A 824 14.86 14.00 -21.80
N ALA A 825 14.88 14.67 -20.65
CA ALA A 825 14.24 15.97 -20.43
C ALA A 825 14.77 17.05 -21.40
N ALA A 826 16.03 16.95 -21.82
CA ALA A 826 16.66 17.89 -22.73
C ALA A 826 16.36 17.63 -24.23
N ILE A 827 15.76 16.51 -24.61
CA ILE A 827 15.56 16.15 -26.04
C ILE A 827 14.80 17.27 -26.78
N PHE A 828 13.62 17.61 -26.29
CA PHE A 828 12.77 18.62 -26.92
C PHE A 828 13.36 20.04 -26.84
N PRO A 829 13.83 20.55 -25.67
CA PRO A 829 14.50 21.83 -25.55
C PRO A 829 15.71 21.99 -26.48
N THR A 830 16.50 20.93 -26.61
CA THR A 830 17.72 20.89 -27.44
C THR A 830 17.41 21.03 -28.92
N ILE A 831 16.39 20.33 -29.42
CA ILE A 831 15.95 20.44 -30.82
C ILE A 831 15.51 21.87 -31.09
N ARG A 832 14.73 22.46 -30.18
CA ARG A 832 14.24 23.83 -30.30
C ARG A 832 15.38 24.87 -30.29
N ALA A 833 16.32 24.75 -29.35
CA ALA A 833 17.49 25.62 -29.25
C ALA A 833 18.33 25.61 -30.55
N SER A 834 18.51 24.43 -31.15
CA SER A 834 19.30 24.29 -32.36
C SER A 834 18.63 24.82 -33.64
N ARG A 835 17.31 25.05 -33.61
CA ARG A 835 16.51 25.56 -34.75
C ARG A 835 16.21 27.04 -34.64
N VAL A 836 16.77 27.76 -33.68
CA VAL A 836 16.64 29.22 -33.55
C VAL A 836 17.16 29.92 -34.82
N ASP A 837 16.33 30.76 -35.43
CA ASP A 837 16.73 31.60 -36.57
C ASP A 837 17.65 32.73 -36.10
N ILE A 838 18.87 32.79 -36.62
CA ILE A 838 19.92 33.73 -36.19
C ILE A 838 19.51 35.17 -36.49
N LEU A 839 18.93 35.45 -37.67
CA LEU A 839 18.54 36.80 -38.06
C LEU A 839 17.38 37.29 -37.21
N ARG A 840 16.35 36.48 -37.04
CA ARG A 840 15.21 36.82 -36.15
C ARG A 840 15.65 36.99 -34.69
N ALA A 841 16.55 36.16 -34.17
CA ALA A 841 17.01 36.20 -32.79
C ALA A 841 17.79 37.49 -32.44
N ILE A 842 18.47 38.11 -33.45
CA ILE A 842 19.24 39.33 -33.27
C ILE A 842 18.34 40.55 -33.49
N THR A 843 17.33 40.51 -34.34
CA THR A 843 16.47 41.65 -34.71
C THR A 843 15.22 41.78 -33.84
N THR A 844 14.85 40.77 -33.04
CA THR A 844 13.76 40.89 -32.04
C THR A 844 14.26 41.67 -30.84
N GLU A 845 13.73 42.92 -30.65
CA GLU A 845 13.84 43.69 -29.41
C GLU A 845 13.13 43.08 -28.21
#